data_d4e8fa8e6dadfdc4cafd4a7271dec469
#
_entry.id   d4e8fa8e6dadfdc4cafd4a7271dec469
#
_cell.length_a   1.000
_cell.length_b   1.000
_cell.length_c   1.000
_cell.angle_alpha   90.00
_cell.angle_beta   90.00
_cell.angle_gamma   90.00
#
_symmetry.space_group_name_H-M   'P 1'
#
loop_
_entity.id
_entity.type
_entity.pdbx_description
1 polymer ?
#
loop_
_entity_poly.entity_id
_entity_poly.type
_entity_poly.pdbx_seq_one_letter_code
_entity_poly.pdbx_strand_id
1 'polypeptide(L)'
;MTYKTPGVYVQEISLFPPSAAQVETAIPAFVGYTEKALTPDNKNLTELPVKIKSLVEFESLFGKAYHPESYNIEIDTANDNAVEKAAPGKRFFLYDALRQFYDNGGGNCYIVSVGSFNDTIAFAALKNGIDLLKKHDEPTLLLSPDAVGLKDSNELPDLVQFAELQKQALQQCAALQDRFCIFDVMQGHLPEDASNTPVSDFRNGIGINSLNYGAAYYPWIVSSYNYTIRFRQLKFFDTADPETELTNLDGFSSQEELHLLQNLIQMITHTDAASSLNKTYITVPDIDSDKVRKEGISYLKSLLSSYQSGLESGSAHLTNTTHYLNVLAGMANAFQSAEDAADSNSDFRKEIDKLKADTSLTDALRFLVEIEKNGTVAANNLATRSSVDDIYSPIHEDWFGGVTYGDITAEGTNFANDASGSLAIIAALQPSTGVILQSWQSLLDAALYYEREAEKALFAGNSFFTGLMEKFVQHMRTIPPSAAIAGVYAATDRNRGVWKAPANISLNAVIGPAVKVDHREQENLNVHPTGKSINAIRTFTGKGTLVWGARTLAGNDNEWRYISVRRFFLMVEESTKKASAAFVFEPNDANTWVKVRSMIENFLTLQWRAGALQGASPGDAFFVRVGLGETMTEEDILEGRMIVEIGLAAVRPAEFIILRFSHKMQNGNE
;
A
#
# COMPACT_ATOMS: atom_id res chain seq x y z
N MET A 1 28.78 50.37 -15.83
CA MET A 1 29.39 51.27 -14.81
C MET A 1 30.29 52.25 -15.51
N THR A 2 30.14 53.56 -15.24
CA THR A 2 31.04 54.57 -15.76
C THR A 2 32.20 54.75 -14.76
N TYR A 3 33.40 54.32 -15.16
CA TYR A 3 34.62 54.51 -14.34
C TYR A 3 34.95 55.99 -14.21
N LYS A 4 35.09 56.48 -12.96
CA LYS A 4 35.28 57.95 -12.70
C LYS A 4 36.66 58.31 -12.17
N THR A 5 37.49 57.32 -11.84
CA THR A 5 38.85 57.51 -11.32
C THR A 5 39.84 56.64 -12.08
N PRO A 6 41.10 57.13 -12.32
CA PRO A 6 42.15 56.27 -12.86
C PRO A 6 42.45 55.11 -11.89
N GLY A 7 42.38 53.86 -12.37
CA GLY A 7 42.65 52.65 -11.56
C GLY A 7 42.56 51.39 -12.37
N VAL A 8 43.00 50.27 -11.82
CA VAL A 8 42.80 48.95 -12.41
C VAL A 8 41.44 48.43 -11.93
N TYR A 9 40.57 48.13 -12.87
CA TYR A 9 39.23 47.56 -12.61
C TYR A 9 39.21 46.11 -13.04
N VAL A 10 38.84 45.22 -12.14
CA VAL A 10 38.61 43.81 -12.45
C VAL A 10 37.12 43.64 -12.76
N GLN A 11 36.83 43.20 -13.95
CA GLN A 11 35.48 42.79 -14.32
C GLN A 11 35.49 41.27 -14.59
N GLU A 12 34.81 40.54 -13.77
CA GLU A 12 34.56 39.12 -14.04
C GLU A 12 33.50 39.00 -15.14
N ILE A 13 33.90 38.47 -16.28
CA ILE A 13 33.01 38.13 -17.38
C ILE A 13 32.90 36.62 -17.39
N SER A 14 31.71 36.08 -17.18
CA SER A 14 31.48 34.65 -17.37
C SER A 14 31.56 34.36 -18.88
N LEU A 15 32.66 33.75 -19.30
CA LEU A 15 32.92 33.40 -20.71
C LEU A 15 32.32 32.02 -21.08
N PHE A 16 31.90 31.25 -20.09
CA PHE A 16 31.31 29.94 -20.35
C PHE A 16 29.79 30.06 -20.45
N PRO A 17 29.20 29.53 -21.54
CA PRO A 17 27.75 29.39 -21.59
C PRO A 17 27.27 28.51 -20.43
N PRO A 18 26.05 28.73 -19.92
CA PRO A 18 25.50 27.87 -18.86
C PRO A 18 25.51 26.40 -19.34
N SER A 19 26.02 25.50 -18.51
CA SER A 19 25.93 24.08 -18.80
C SER A 19 24.47 23.62 -18.66
N ALA A 20 24.05 22.64 -19.44
CA ALA A 20 22.77 21.97 -19.23
C ALA A 20 22.71 21.39 -17.81
N ALA A 21 21.64 21.64 -17.10
CA ALA A 21 21.39 21.01 -15.82
C ALA A 21 20.96 19.55 -16.02
N GLN A 22 21.57 18.64 -15.26
CA GLN A 22 21.17 17.26 -15.29
C GLN A 22 19.76 17.14 -14.68
N VAL A 23 18.84 16.44 -15.38
CA VAL A 23 17.51 16.10 -14.87
C VAL A 23 17.60 14.97 -13.85
N GLU A 24 16.63 14.88 -12.94
CA GLU A 24 16.49 13.74 -12.03
C GLU A 24 16.16 12.46 -12.82
N THR A 25 16.67 11.31 -12.39
CA THR A 25 16.66 10.07 -13.18
C THR A 25 15.82 8.96 -12.60
N ALA A 26 15.43 9.04 -11.33
CA ALA A 26 14.75 7.98 -10.62
C ALA A 26 13.57 8.50 -9.79
N ILE A 27 12.66 9.19 -10.44
CA ILE A 27 11.37 9.60 -9.89
C ILE A 27 10.31 8.63 -10.40
N PRO A 28 9.90 7.61 -9.62
CA PRO A 28 8.85 6.69 -10.04
C PRO A 28 7.47 7.32 -9.93
N ALA A 29 6.59 6.93 -10.84
CA ALA A 29 5.15 7.09 -10.70
C ALA A 29 4.52 5.72 -10.46
N PHE A 30 3.84 5.59 -9.33
CA PHE A 30 3.09 4.41 -8.93
C PHE A 30 1.62 4.59 -9.26
N VAL A 31 1.06 3.67 -10.01
CA VAL A 31 -0.37 3.64 -10.37
C VAL A 31 -1.02 2.47 -9.67
N GLY A 32 -2.07 2.71 -8.88
CA GLY A 32 -2.74 1.66 -8.14
C GLY A 32 -3.87 2.16 -7.25
N TYR A 33 -4.33 1.30 -6.35
CA TYR A 33 -5.46 1.52 -5.46
C TYR A 33 -5.00 1.93 -4.07
N THR A 34 -5.82 2.73 -3.38
CA THR A 34 -5.48 3.30 -2.07
C THR A 34 -6.67 3.22 -1.12
N GLU A 35 -6.44 3.31 0.19
CA GLU A 35 -7.52 3.32 1.18
C GLU A 35 -8.45 4.53 0.99
N LYS A 36 -7.85 5.68 0.74
CA LYS A 36 -8.51 6.97 0.45
C LYS A 36 -7.65 7.75 -0.55
N ALA A 37 -8.18 8.82 -1.09
CA ALA A 37 -7.42 9.78 -1.92
C ALA A 37 -7.95 11.19 -1.64
N LEU A 38 -7.55 11.77 -0.50
CA LEU A 38 -8.08 13.02 0.02
C LEU A 38 -6.97 13.88 0.62
N THR A 39 -7.04 15.20 0.38
CA THR A 39 -6.23 16.16 1.15
C THR A 39 -6.81 16.31 2.57
N PRO A 40 -6.07 16.90 3.54
CA PRO A 40 -6.61 17.25 4.85
C PRO A 40 -7.87 18.11 4.79
N ASP A 41 -8.03 18.91 3.73
CA ASP A 41 -9.21 19.76 3.47
C ASP A 41 -10.33 19.01 2.69
N ASN A 42 -10.28 17.67 2.65
CA ASN A 42 -11.25 16.81 1.96
C ASN A 42 -11.38 17.02 0.44
N LYS A 43 -10.34 17.53 -0.24
CA LYS A 43 -10.33 17.58 -1.71
C LYS A 43 -9.95 16.22 -2.27
N ASN A 44 -10.71 15.75 -3.26
CA ASN A 44 -10.47 14.48 -3.92
C ASN A 44 -9.16 14.51 -4.74
N LEU A 45 -8.32 13.50 -4.56
CA LEU A 45 -7.05 13.29 -5.27
C LEU A 45 -7.11 12.08 -6.21
N THR A 46 -8.25 11.41 -6.33
CA THR A 46 -8.41 10.27 -7.26
C THR A 46 -8.15 10.73 -8.69
N GLU A 47 -7.39 9.94 -9.44
CA GLU A 47 -6.98 10.21 -10.83
C GLU A 47 -6.14 11.51 -11.00
N LEU A 48 -5.51 11.96 -9.93
CA LEU A 48 -4.56 13.06 -9.98
C LEU A 48 -3.16 12.57 -9.62
N PRO A 49 -2.13 12.83 -10.48
CA PRO A 49 -0.75 12.56 -10.13
C PRO A 49 -0.27 13.49 -9.01
N VAL A 50 0.00 12.93 -7.84
CA VAL A 50 0.42 13.67 -6.64
C VAL A 50 1.85 13.31 -6.28
N LYS A 51 2.73 14.30 -6.17
CA LYS A 51 4.12 14.12 -5.74
C LYS A 51 4.19 14.00 -4.23
N ILE A 52 4.86 12.96 -3.74
CA ILE A 52 5.13 12.73 -2.31
C ILE A 52 6.62 12.50 -2.07
N LYS A 53 7.04 12.68 -0.82
CA LYS A 53 8.46 12.59 -0.40
C LYS A 53 8.71 11.48 0.62
N SER A 54 7.66 10.96 1.25
CA SER A 54 7.77 9.97 2.33
C SER A 54 6.52 9.10 2.44
N LEU A 55 6.66 7.95 3.10
CA LEU A 55 5.52 7.07 3.43
C LEU A 55 4.51 7.75 4.36
N VAL A 56 4.98 8.62 5.29
CA VAL A 56 4.09 9.38 6.20
C VAL A 56 3.19 10.33 5.41
N GLU A 57 3.73 11.01 4.40
CA GLU A 57 2.94 11.87 3.52
C GLU A 57 1.93 11.05 2.71
N PHE A 58 2.33 9.85 2.23
CA PHE A 58 1.41 8.92 1.59
C PHE A 58 0.26 8.55 2.52
N GLU A 59 0.55 8.12 3.75
CA GLU A 59 -0.48 7.71 4.72
C GLU A 59 -1.47 8.85 5.04
N SER A 60 -0.99 10.08 5.10
CA SER A 60 -1.84 11.25 5.32
C SER A 60 -2.86 11.46 4.19
N LEU A 61 -2.42 11.32 2.93
CA LEU A 61 -3.23 11.62 1.74
C LEU A 61 -3.99 10.41 1.21
N PHE A 62 -3.38 9.22 1.26
CA PHE A 62 -3.85 8.01 0.59
C PHE A 62 -4.20 6.86 1.54
N GLY A 63 -3.94 7.02 2.85
CA GLY A 63 -4.24 5.99 3.85
C GLY A 63 -3.15 4.95 4.01
N LYS A 64 -3.51 3.83 4.63
CA LYS A 64 -2.58 2.75 5.04
C LYS A 64 -2.69 1.52 4.15
N ALA A 65 -2.02 0.44 4.57
CA ALA A 65 -2.08 -0.84 3.90
C ALA A 65 -3.50 -1.42 3.86
N TYR A 66 -3.80 -2.12 2.79
CA TYR A 66 -4.99 -2.94 2.74
C TYR A 66 -4.91 -4.08 3.76
N HIS A 67 -5.91 -4.19 4.59
CA HIS A 67 -6.12 -5.32 5.48
C HIS A 67 -7.31 -6.14 4.96
N PRO A 68 -7.10 -7.39 4.51
CA PRO A 68 -8.19 -8.24 4.05
C PRO A 68 -9.27 -8.38 5.13
N GLU A 69 -10.51 -8.20 4.75
CA GLU A 69 -11.66 -8.41 5.65
C GLU A 69 -11.84 -9.89 5.96
N SER A 70 -11.53 -10.74 5.00
CA SER A 70 -11.59 -12.20 5.15
C SER A 70 -10.49 -12.92 4.39
N TYR A 71 -10.14 -14.10 4.90
CA TYR A 71 -9.26 -15.07 4.27
C TYR A 71 -10.06 -16.33 4.02
N ASN A 72 -10.25 -16.69 2.76
CA ASN A 72 -10.99 -17.89 2.38
C ASN A 72 -10.05 -19.09 2.38
N ILE A 73 -10.47 -20.14 3.06
CA ILE A 73 -9.74 -21.37 3.26
C ILE A 73 -10.58 -22.50 2.70
N GLU A 74 -10.11 -23.13 1.64
CA GLU A 74 -10.74 -24.32 1.04
C GLU A 74 -10.04 -25.55 1.58
N ILE A 75 -10.81 -26.42 2.21
CA ILE A 75 -10.34 -27.62 2.91
C ILE A 75 -11.00 -28.84 2.30
N ASP A 76 -10.23 -29.86 2.01
CA ASP A 76 -10.74 -31.19 1.67
C ASP A 76 -10.96 -31.99 2.97
N THR A 77 -12.20 -31.94 3.48
CA THR A 77 -12.57 -32.65 4.72
C THR A 77 -12.57 -34.16 4.53
N ALA A 78 -12.64 -34.68 3.32
CA ALA A 78 -12.55 -36.10 3.00
C ALA A 78 -11.10 -36.62 3.00
N ASN A 79 -10.10 -35.72 2.88
CA ASN A 79 -8.69 -36.04 2.79
C ASN A 79 -7.90 -35.42 3.95
N ASP A 80 -8.21 -35.85 5.16
CA ASP A 80 -7.51 -35.46 6.41
C ASP A 80 -7.40 -33.92 6.61
N ASN A 81 -8.45 -33.19 6.24
CA ASN A 81 -8.53 -31.73 6.30
C ASN A 81 -7.38 -31.01 5.56
N ALA A 82 -6.98 -31.54 4.43
CA ALA A 82 -5.94 -30.93 3.60
C ALA A 82 -6.35 -29.51 3.17
N VAL A 83 -5.48 -28.52 3.43
CA VAL A 83 -5.70 -27.14 2.99
C VAL A 83 -5.30 -27.01 1.53
N GLU A 84 -6.30 -27.00 0.64
CA GLU A 84 -6.12 -26.90 -0.80
C GLU A 84 -5.83 -25.45 -1.23
N LYS A 85 -6.52 -24.50 -0.61
CA LYS A 85 -6.33 -23.08 -0.89
C LYS A 85 -6.44 -22.25 0.38
N ALA A 86 -5.54 -21.30 0.52
CA ALA A 86 -5.56 -20.32 1.60
C ALA A 86 -5.11 -18.97 1.03
N ALA A 87 -6.05 -18.07 0.78
CA ALA A 87 -5.78 -16.78 0.15
C ALA A 87 -6.73 -15.69 0.65
N PRO A 88 -6.31 -14.41 0.70
CA PRO A 88 -7.22 -13.31 0.91
C PRO A 88 -8.19 -13.19 -0.27
N GLY A 89 -9.42 -12.77 0.00
CA GLY A 89 -10.42 -12.54 -1.05
C GLY A 89 -10.00 -11.47 -2.06
N LYS A 90 -9.45 -10.35 -1.55
CA LYS A 90 -8.82 -9.26 -2.34
C LYS A 90 -7.42 -8.98 -1.83
N ARG A 91 -6.54 -8.45 -2.68
CA ARG A 91 -5.21 -7.99 -2.30
C ARG A 91 -4.78 -6.80 -3.15
N PHE A 92 -4.28 -5.77 -2.49
CA PHE A 92 -3.66 -4.60 -3.11
C PHE A 92 -2.21 -4.49 -2.65
N PHE A 93 -1.32 -4.16 -3.58
CA PHE A 93 0.12 -4.18 -3.35
C PHE A 93 0.76 -2.80 -3.24
N LEU A 94 0.05 -1.72 -3.64
CA LEU A 94 0.64 -0.39 -3.76
C LEU A 94 1.32 0.10 -2.47
N TYR A 95 0.67 -0.06 -1.31
CA TYR A 95 1.25 0.36 -0.03
C TYR A 95 2.53 -0.41 0.32
N ASP A 96 2.50 -1.75 0.23
CA ASP A 96 3.67 -2.58 0.51
C ASP A 96 4.79 -2.34 -0.50
N ALA A 97 4.45 -2.08 -1.75
CA ALA A 97 5.37 -1.66 -2.79
C ALA A 97 6.07 -0.34 -2.43
N LEU A 98 5.33 0.67 -1.97
CA LEU A 98 5.92 1.93 -1.51
C LEU A 98 6.85 1.75 -0.30
N ARG A 99 6.50 0.90 0.66
CA ARG A 99 7.41 0.56 1.76
C ARG A 99 8.72 0.00 1.21
N GLN A 100 8.64 -0.96 0.28
CA GLN A 100 9.83 -1.53 -0.37
C GLN A 100 10.64 -0.48 -1.14
N PHE A 101 9.99 0.46 -1.80
CA PHE A 101 10.66 1.57 -2.47
C PHE A 101 11.49 2.40 -1.49
N TYR A 102 10.90 2.83 -0.38
CA TYR A 102 11.61 3.64 0.63
C TYR A 102 12.68 2.85 1.37
N ASP A 103 12.42 1.61 1.75
CA ASP A 103 13.40 0.72 2.43
C ASP A 103 14.64 0.46 1.58
N ASN A 104 14.51 0.51 0.25
CA ASN A 104 15.61 0.30 -0.70
C ASN A 104 16.23 1.61 -1.23
N GLY A 105 15.95 2.74 -0.57
CA GLY A 105 16.60 4.01 -0.85
C GLY A 105 15.85 4.92 -1.80
N GLY A 106 14.55 4.72 -1.94
CA GLY A 106 13.65 5.62 -2.65
C GLY A 106 13.64 7.04 -2.10
N GLY A 107 13.22 7.97 -2.93
CA GLY A 107 13.08 9.39 -2.62
C GLY A 107 11.72 9.94 -3.04
N ASN A 108 11.72 11.05 -3.78
CA ASN A 108 10.50 11.61 -4.35
C ASN A 108 9.84 10.60 -5.31
N CYS A 109 8.51 10.52 -5.26
CA CYS A 109 7.73 9.73 -6.20
C CYS A 109 6.36 10.36 -6.46
N TYR A 110 5.69 9.89 -7.51
CA TYR A 110 4.32 10.27 -7.83
C TYR A 110 3.38 9.11 -7.51
N ILE A 111 2.21 9.43 -6.98
CA ILE A 111 1.12 8.49 -6.75
C ILE A 111 -0.06 8.88 -7.62
N VAL A 112 -0.62 7.91 -8.34
CA VAL A 112 -1.88 8.03 -9.06
C VAL A 112 -2.83 6.99 -8.49
N SER A 113 -3.70 7.44 -7.59
CA SER A 113 -4.77 6.60 -7.06
C SER A 113 -5.87 6.48 -8.13
N VAL A 114 -6.18 5.27 -8.54
CA VAL A 114 -7.19 4.97 -9.57
C VAL A 114 -8.48 4.40 -9.01
N GLY A 115 -8.56 4.25 -7.70
CA GLY A 115 -9.72 3.74 -6.98
C GLY A 115 -9.39 3.46 -5.51
N SER A 116 -10.39 2.98 -4.79
CA SER A 116 -10.33 2.62 -3.38
C SER A 116 -10.22 1.11 -3.17
N PHE A 117 -9.98 0.67 -1.93
CA PHE A 117 -10.00 -0.75 -1.58
C PHE A 117 -11.38 -1.41 -1.67
N ASN A 118 -12.46 -0.61 -1.80
CA ASN A 118 -13.80 -1.13 -2.04
C ASN A 118 -14.00 -1.60 -3.50
N ASP A 119 -13.18 -1.07 -4.41
CA ASP A 119 -13.28 -1.37 -5.82
C ASP A 119 -12.61 -2.72 -6.18
N THR A 120 -12.89 -3.21 -7.37
CA THR A 120 -12.13 -4.31 -7.99
C THR A 120 -11.00 -3.75 -8.84
N ILE A 121 -9.87 -4.48 -8.91
CA ILE A 121 -8.75 -4.08 -9.76
C ILE A 121 -9.19 -4.21 -11.22
N ALA A 122 -9.27 -3.09 -11.93
CA ALA A 122 -9.76 -3.02 -13.29
C ALA A 122 -8.70 -2.49 -14.27
N PHE A 123 -8.56 -3.14 -15.41
CA PHE A 123 -7.65 -2.73 -16.49
C PHE A 123 -7.88 -1.28 -16.93
N ALA A 124 -9.15 -0.88 -17.12
CA ALA A 124 -9.48 0.47 -17.57
C ALA A 124 -9.01 1.57 -16.60
N ALA A 125 -9.13 1.34 -15.29
CA ALA A 125 -8.69 2.25 -14.25
C ALA A 125 -7.16 2.40 -14.24
N LEU A 126 -6.43 1.28 -14.24
CA LEU A 126 -4.96 1.26 -14.28
C LEU A 126 -4.43 1.92 -15.57
N LYS A 127 -5.05 1.62 -16.72
CA LYS A 127 -4.73 2.23 -17.99
C LYS A 127 -4.90 3.74 -17.95
N ASN A 128 -6.03 4.22 -17.45
CA ASN A 128 -6.30 5.66 -17.30
C ASN A 128 -5.23 6.31 -16.40
N GLY A 129 -4.87 5.69 -15.28
CA GLY A 129 -3.82 6.17 -14.40
C GLY A 129 -2.46 6.33 -15.09
N ILE A 130 -2.08 5.39 -15.97
CA ILE A 130 -0.87 5.50 -16.80
C ILE A 130 -1.03 6.63 -17.81
N ASP A 131 -2.19 6.76 -18.46
CA ASP A 131 -2.43 7.78 -19.47
C ASP A 131 -2.39 9.22 -18.89
N LEU A 132 -2.83 9.42 -17.66
CA LEU A 132 -2.74 10.72 -16.97
C LEU A 132 -1.31 11.22 -16.83
N LEU A 133 -0.34 10.33 -16.70
CA LEU A 133 1.08 10.68 -16.58
C LEU A 133 1.70 11.24 -17.86
N LYS A 134 1.05 11.13 -19.02
CA LYS A 134 1.52 11.70 -20.30
C LYS A 134 1.73 13.21 -20.25
N LYS A 135 1.02 13.91 -19.38
CA LYS A 135 1.07 15.36 -19.22
C LYS A 135 2.04 15.84 -18.14
N HIS A 136 2.78 14.92 -17.53
CA HIS A 136 3.71 15.21 -16.44
C HIS A 136 5.14 14.85 -16.87
N ASP A 137 6.04 15.81 -16.93
CA ASP A 137 7.41 15.67 -17.45
C ASP A 137 8.44 15.22 -16.39
N GLU A 138 8.05 15.14 -15.10
CA GLU A 138 8.96 14.80 -14.01
C GLU A 138 9.12 13.29 -13.78
N PRO A 139 8.06 12.45 -13.89
CA PRO A 139 8.17 11.02 -13.66
C PRO A 139 9.09 10.36 -14.71
N THR A 140 10.13 9.68 -14.23
CA THR A 140 11.11 8.99 -15.08
C THR A 140 11.00 7.47 -15.06
N LEU A 141 10.21 6.92 -14.10
CA LEU A 141 9.91 5.49 -14.00
C LEU A 141 8.41 5.28 -13.89
N LEU A 142 7.89 4.23 -14.53
CA LEU A 142 6.49 3.83 -14.47
C LEU A 142 6.35 2.46 -13.82
N LEU A 143 5.45 2.34 -12.81
CA LEU A 143 5.16 1.12 -12.08
C LEU A 143 3.67 1.01 -11.80
N SER A 144 3.14 -0.20 -11.86
CA SER A 144 1.76 -0.52 -11.46
C SER A 144 1.73 -1.84 -10.67
N PRO A 145 2.07 -1.83 -9.39
CA PRO A 145 2.16 -3.04 -8.57
C PRO A 145 0.85 -3.82 -8.47
N ASP A 146 -0.28 -3.12 -8.47
CA ASP A 146 -1.61 -3.74 -8.38
C ASP A 146 -2.03 -4.44 -9.67
N ALA A 147 -1.35 -4.20 -10.80
CA ALA A 147 -1.67 -4.82 -12.08
C ALA A 147 -1.62 -6.36 -12.04
N VAL A 148 -0.77 -6.94 -11.18
CA VAL A 148 -0.69 -8.39 -10.99
C VAL A 148 -1.94 -9.00 -10.36
N GLY A 149 -2.84 -8.17 -9.84
CA GLY A 149 -4.13 -8.57 -9.28
C GLY A 149 -5.28 -8.54 -10.28
N LEU A 150 -5.03 -8.26 -11.57
CA LEU A 150 -6.06 -8.33 -12.62
C LEU A 150 -6.60 -9.73 -12.76
N LYS A 151 -7.93 -9.87 -12.79
CA LYS A 151 -8.65 -11.14 -12.90
C LYS A 151 -9.64 -11.10 -14.06
N ASP A 152 -9.86 -12.25 -14.66
CA ASP A 152 -10.89 -12.45 -15.67
C ASP A 152 -12.27 -12.68 -15.02
N SER A 153 -13.29 -12.97 -15.84
CA SER A 153 -14.66 -13.25 -15.38
C SER A 153 -14.80 -14.52 -14.54
N ASN A 154 -13.77 -15.36 -14.50
CA ASN A 154 -13.74 -16.61 -13.73
C ASN A 154 -12.86 -16.47 -12.47
N GLU A 155 -12.53 -15.24 -12.06
CA GLU A 155 -11.63 -14.94 -10.93
C GLU A 155 -10.19 -15.47 -11.11
N LEU A 156 -9.79 -15.86 -12.33
CA LEU A 156 -8.44 -16.30 -12.67
C LEU A 156 -7.57 -15.12 -13.11
N PRO A 157 -6.22 -15.21 -13.00
CA PRO A 157 -5.32 -14.17 -13.47
C PRO A 157 -5.53 -13.79 -14.93
N ASP A 158 -5.81 -12.52 -15.22
CA ASP A 158 -6.03 -12.05 -16.60
C ASP A 158 -4.71 -11.67 -17.27
N LEU A 159 -4.06 -12.66 -17.84
CA LEU A 159 -2.79 -12.51 -18.55
C LEU A 159 -2.90 -11.60 -19.78
N VAL A 160 -4.07 -11.51 -20.40
CA VAL A 160 -4.30 -10.74 -21.63
C VAL A 160 -4.35 -9.25 -21.30
N GLN A 161 -5.20 -8.86 -20.36
CA GLN A 161 -5.30 -7.44 -19.93
C GLN A 161 -4.02 -6.98 -19.25
N PHE A 162 -3.38 -7.84 -18.46
CA PHE A 162 -2.08 -7.53 -17.84
C PHE A 162 -1.01 -7.23 -18.90
N ALA A 163 -0.87 -8.07 -19.91
CA ALA A 163 0.08 -7.88 -21.01
C ALA A 163 -0.23 -6.61 -21.82
N GLU A 164 -1.50 -6.31 -22.06
CA GLU A 164 -1.92 -5.12 -22.79
C GLU A 164 -1.56 -3.83 -22.03
N LEU A 165 -1.74 -3.83 -20.70
CA LEU A 165 -1.34 -2.69 -19.85
C LEU A 165 0.17 -2.42 -19.94
N GLN A 166 0.98 -3.49 -19.93
CA GLN A 166 2.43 -3.36 -20.05
C GLN A 166 2.86 -2.85 -21.43
N LYS A 167 2.23 -3.31 -22.52
CA LYS A 167 2.48 -2.80 -23.88
C LYS A 167 2.17 -1.31 -23.98
N GLN A 168 1.07 -0.86 -23.39
CA GLN A 168 0.71 0.56 -23.39
C GLN A 168 1.70 1.42 -22.60
N ALA A 169 2.19 0.93 -21.46
CA ALA A 169 3.25 1.60 -20.71
C ALA A 169 4.54 1.73 -21.56
N LEU A 170 4.96 0.66 -22.25
CA LEU A 170 6.10 0.71 -23.17
C LEU A 170 5.90 1.68 -24.33
N GLN A 171 4.71 1.69 -24.94
CA GLN A 171 4.38 2.63 -26.02
C GLN A 171 4.44 4.09 -25.54
N GLN A 172 3.94 4.36 -24.32
CA GLN A 172 4.05 5.70 -23.74
C GLN A 172 5.50 6.11 -23.53
N CYS A 173 6.35 5.22 -22.99
CA CYS A 173 7.77 5.51 -22.80
C CYS A 173 8.49 5.76 -24.14
N ALA A 174 8.16 4.99 -25.17
CA ALA A 174 8.73 5.16 -26.50
C ALA A 174 8.28 6.46 -27.17
N ALA A 175 7.04 6.88 -26.94
CA ALA A 175 6.50 8.12 -27.50
C ALA A 175 7.08 9.38 -26.83
N LEU A 176 7.29 9.35 -25.51
CA LEU A 176 7.78 10.49 -24.74
C LEU A 176 9.31 10.54 -24.65
N GLN A 177 9.98 9.40 -24.70
CA GLN A 177 11.46 9.26 -24.65
C GLN A 177 12.12 9.88 -23.39
N ASP A 178 11.37 9.97 -22.27
CA ASP A 178 11.81 10.58 -21.01
C ASP A 178 11.75 9.62 -19.82
N ARG A 179 11.15 8.44 -19.99
CA ARG A 179 10.84 7.49 -18.91
C ARG A 179 11.05 6.04 -19.27
N PHE A 180 11.06 5.18 -18.24
CA PHE A 180 11.37 3.76 -18.33
C PHE A 180 10.41 2.94 -17.45
N CYS A 181 9.98 1.75 -17.90
CA CYS A 181 9.09 0.88 -17.16
C CYS A 181 9.85 -0.16 -16.33
N ILE A 182 9.37 -0.42 -15.11
CA ILE A 182 9.79 -1.57 -14.31
C ILE A 182 8.59 -2.48 -14.11
N PHE A 183 8.68 -3.71 -14.60
CA PHE A 183 7.59 -4.66 -14.64
C PHE A 183 7.77 -5.80 -13.66
N ASP A 184 6.67 -6.19 -13.05
CA ASP A 184 6.51 -7.45 -12.34
C ASP A 184 6.05 -8.53 -13.32
N VAL A 185 6.32 -9.78 -12.99
CA VAL A 185 5.76 -10.95 -13.69
C VAL A 185 4.51 -11.39 -12.95
N MET A 186 3.36 -11.47 -13.64
CA MET A 186 2.12 -12.00 -13.04
C MET A 186 2.34 -13.42 -12.56
N GLN A 187 1.87 -13.77 -11.37
CA GLN A 187 2.16 -15.04 -10.71
C GLN A 187 3.66 -15.34 -10.49
N GLY A 188 4.53 -14.33 -10.49
CA GLY A 188 5.97 -14.50 -10.31
C GLY A 188 6.40 -15.03 -8.93
N HIS A 189 5.47 -15.41 -8.08
CA HIS A 189 5.70 -16.18 -6.85
C HIS A 189 5.68 -17.69 -7.08
N LEU A 190 5.29 -18.14 -8.27
CA LEU A 190 5.29 -19.55 -8.68
C LEU A 190 6.56 -19.89 -9.47
N PRO A 191 7.05 -21.14 -9.38
CA PRO A 191 8.18 -21.59 -10.19
C PRO A 191 7.80 -21.69 -11.67
N GLU A 192 8.78 -21.61 -12.56
CA GLU A 192 8.62 -21.92 -13.98
C GLU A 192 8.83 -23.42 -14.17
N ASP A 193 7.75 -24.20 -14.33
CA ASP A 193 7.80 -25.66 -14.47
C ASP A 193 6.69 -26.15 -15.43
N ALA A 194 6.41 -27.44 -15.44
CA ALA A 194 5.39 -28.02 -16.31
C ALA A 194 3.96 -27.60 -15.94
N SER A 195 3.72 -27.19 -14.70
CA SER A 195 2.40 -26.80 -14.18
C SER A 195 2.19 -25.30 -14.16
N ASN A 196 3.28 -24.52 -14.08
CA ASN A 196 3.25 -23.08 -13.96
C ASN A 196 4.20 -22.43 -14.96
N THR A 197 3.74 -21.45 -15.71
CA THR A 197 4.49 -20.83 -16.81
C THR A 197 4.58 -19.29 -16.71
N PRO A 198 4.81 -18.69 -15.51
CA PRO A 198 4.73 -17.25 -15.34
C PRO A 198 5.72 -16.46 -16.21
N VAL A 199 6.94 -16.97 -16.38
CA VAL A 199 7.98 -16.34 -17.20
C VAL A 199 7.68 -16.47 -18.70
N SER A 200 7.23 -17.64 -19.11
CA SER A 200 6.84 -17.92 -20.51
C SER A 200 5.61 -17.09 -20.91
N ASP A 201 4.60 -17.00 -20.04
CA ASP A 201 3.38 -16.21 -20.26
C ASP A 201 3.71 -14.71 -20.35
N PHE A 202 4.57 -14.20 -19.48
CA PHE A 202 5.06 -12.83 -19.57
C PHE A 202 5.74 -12.56 -20.92
N ARG A 203 6.67 -13.44 -21.34
CA ARG A 203 7.39 -13.30 -22.62
C ARG A 203 6.45 -13.34 -23.82
N ASN A 204 5.45 -14.23 -23.80
CA ASN A 204 4.47 -14.33 -24.86
C ASN A 204 3.56 -13.11 -24.90
N GLY A 205 3.16 -12.60 -23.74
CA GLY A 205 2.25 -11.46 -23.61
C GLY A 205 2.85 -10.12 -23.99
N ILE A 206 4.09 -9.80 -23.58
CA ILE A 206 4.67 -8.45 -23.68
C ILE A 206 4.90 -7.92 -25.13
N GLY A 207 4.78 -8.77 -26.15
CA GLY A 207 4.98 -8.36 -27.55
C GLY A 207 6.44 -8.19 -27.95
N ILE A 208 6.69 -7.42 -29.00
CA ILE A 208 8.03 -7.23 -29.58
C ILE A 208 8.44 -5.74 -29.71
N ASN A 209 7.53 -4.81 -29.44
CA ASN A 209 7.75 -3.39 -29.68
C ASN A 209 8.25 -2.68 -28.43
N SER A 210 9.15 -1.73 -28.58
CA SER A 210 9.62 -0.81 -27.55
C SER A 210 10.22 -1.49 -26.29
N LEU A 211 10.73 -2.70 -26.44
CA LEU A 211 11.25 -3.54 -25.35
C LEU A 211 12.45 -2.91 -24.61
N ASN A 212 13.18 -2.01 -25.29
CA ASN A 212 14.29 -1.26 -24.73
C ASN A 212 13.86 -0.19 -23.70
N TYR A 213 12.57 0.10 -23.58
CA TYR A 213 12.01 1.03 -22.57
C TYR A 213 11.50 0.36 -21.31
N GLY A 214 11.73 -0.95 -21.12
CA GLY A 214 11.30 -1.66 -19.95
C GLY A 214 12.27 -2.73 -19.48
N ALA A 215 12.16 -3.08 -18.20
CA ALA A 215 12.84 -4.21 -17.59
C ALA A 215 11.87 -4.99 -16.70
N ALA A 216 11.93 -6.32 -16.72
CA ALA A 216 11.14 -7.19 -15.86
C ALA A 216 12.02 -7.91 -14.86
N TYR A 217 11.42 -8.24 -13.69
CA TYR A 217 12.09 -8.89 -12.58
C TYR A 217 11.30 -10.11 -12.10
N TYR A 218 12.03 -11.18 -11.82
CA TYR A 218 11.52 -12.45 -11.32
C TYR A 218 12.56 -13.11 -10.40
N PRO A 219 12.14 -13.86 -9.40
CA PRO A 219 10.78 -14.03 -8.90
C PRO A 219 10.32 -12.86 -8.01
N TRP A 220 9.10 -12.96 -7.47
CA TRP A 220 8.65 -12.08 -6.41
C TRP A 220 9.52 -12.24 -5.16
N ILE A 221 9.41 -11.29 -4.23
CA ILE A 221 10.20 -11.25 -3.01
C ILE A 221 9.33 -11.52 -1.79
N VAL A 222 9.92 -12.18 -0.79
CA VAL A 222 9.32 -12.37 0.52
C VAL A 222 9.83 -11.28 1.44
N SER A 223 8.96 -10.35 1.80
CA SER A 223 9.27 -9.23 2.67
C SER A 223 9.44 -9.66 4.13
N SER A 224 10.14 -8.85 4.93
CA SER A 224 10.23 -9.03 6.39
C SER A 224 9.09 -8.34 7.15
N TYR A 225 8.05 -7.89 6.46
CA TYR A 225 6.94 -7.16 7.07
C TYR A 225 6.09 -8.09 7.95
N ASN A 226 5.60 -7.52 9.04
CA ASN A 226 4.70 -8.23 9.92
C ASN A 226 3.25 -7.95 9.51
N TYR A 227 2.49 -9.03 9.38
CA TYR A 227 1.06 -9.00 9.13
C TYR A 227 0.36 -9.65 10.31
N THR A 228 -0.68 -9.01 10.81
CA THR A 228 -1.53 -9.56 11.86
C THR A 228 -2.79 -10.09 11.22
N ILE A 229 -3.00 -11.38 11.31
CA ILE A 229 -4.19 -12.07 10.86
C ILE A 229 -4.98 -12.47 12.09
N ARG A 230 -6.27 -12.18 12.10
CA ARG A 230 -7.16 -12.46 13.21
C ARG A 230 -8.02 -13.67 12.87
N PHE A 231 -8.31 -14.50 13.87
CA PHE A 231 -9.17 -15.66 13.69
C PHE A 231 -10.53 -15.30 13.08
N ARG A 232 -11.12 -14.18 13.50
CA ARG A 232 -12.39 -13.65 12.97
C ARG A 232 -12.38 -13.36 11.48
N GLN A 233 -11.20 -13.23 10.84
CA GLN A 233 -11.05 -13.01 9.42
C GLN A 233 -11.00 -14.33 8.64
N LEU A 234 -10.84 -15.46 9.30
CA LEU A 234 -10.76 -16.77 8.68
C LEU A 234 -12.16 -17.30 8.36
N LYS A 235 -12.38 -17.68 7.11
CA LYS A 235 -13.60 -18.32 6.62
C LYS A 235 -13.25 -19.64 6.00
N PHE A 236 -13.89 -20.69 6.47
CA PHE A 236 -13.59 -22.07 6.10
C PHE A 236 -14.68 -22.61 5.19
N PHE A 237 -14.29 -23.31 4.12
CA PHE A 237 -15.18 -23.90 3.15
C PHE A 237 -14.71 -25.30 2.82
N ASP A 238 -15.64 -26.24 2.63
CA ASP A 238 -15.31 -27.57 2.12
C ASP A 238 -15.13 -27.50 0.59
N THR A 239 -14.13 -28.18 0.05
CA THR A 239 -13.95 -28.30 -1.39
C THR A 239 -15.15 -28.97 -2.08
N ALA A 240 -15.89 -29.81 -1.36
CA ALA A 240 -17.12 -30.44 -1.83
C ALA A 240 -18.33 -29.49 -1.82
N ASP A 241 -18.33 -28.45 -0.99
CA ASP A 241 -19.37 -27.42 -0.88
C ASP A 241 -18.73 -26.04 -0.64
N PRO A 242 -18.16 -25.40 -1.68
CA PRO A 242 -17.42 -24.14 -1.55
C PRO A 242 -18.31 -22.91 -1.33
N GLU A 243 -19.64 -23.06 -1.35
CA GLU A 243 -20.58 -21.96 -1.14
C GLU A 243 -21.02 -21.85 0.34
N THR A 244 -20.91 -22.92 1.11
CA THR A 244 -21.35 -22.96 2.51
C THR A 244 -20.15 -22.85 3.47
N GLU A 245 -20.14 -21.81 4.31
CA GLU A 245 -19.10 -21.62 5.33
C GLU A 245 -19.21 -22.69 6.43
N LEU A 246 -18.10 -23.36 6.72
CA LEU A 246 -17.99 -24.31 7.83
C LEU A 246 -17.98 -23.57 9.15
N THR A 247 -19.00 -23.79 9.99
CA THR A 247 -19.13 -23.17 11.32
C THR A 247 -18.61 -24.04 12.44
N ASN A 248 -18.63 -25.38 12.26
CA ASN A 248 -18.05 -26.32 13.21
C ASN A 248 -16.61 -26.65 12.79
N LEU A 249 -15.66 -26.19 13.57
CA LEU A 249 -14.22 -26.35 13.32
C LEU A 249 -13.56 -27.38 14.27
N ASP A 250 -14.32 -28.10 15.08
CA ASP A 250 -13.78 -29.05 16.08
C ASP A 250 -12.93 -30.13 15.41
N GLY A 251 -13.30 -30.55 14.19
CA GLY A 251 -12.58 -31.55 13.40
C GLY A 251 -11.19 -31.13 12.94
N PHE A 252 -10.81 -29.86 13.08
CA PHE A 252 -9.46 -29.34 12.74
C PHE A 252 -8.50 -29.36 13.93
N SER A 253 -8.91 -29.94 15.06
CA SER A 253 -8.12 -30.02 16.27
C SER A 253 -8.02 -31.46 16.74
N SER A 254 -6.84 -31.86 17.20
CA SER A 254 -6.73 -33.11 17.96
C SER A 254 -7.52 -33.03 19.27
N GLN A 255 -7.83 -34.17 19.87
CA GLN A 255 -8.57 -34.20 21.14
C GLN A 255 -7.85 -33.40 22.26
N GLU A 256 -6.52 -33.35 22.20
CA GLU A 256 -5.70 -32.62 23.19
C GLU A 256 -5.69 -31.09 22.91
N GLU A 257 -5.82 -30.66 21.66
CA GLU A 257 -5.76 -29.27 21.23
C GLU A 257 -7.13 -28.60 21.15
N LEU A 258 -8.22 -29.38 21.15
CA LEU A 258 -9.59 -28.91 20.97
C LEU A 258 -9.99 -27.83 21.99
N HIS A 259 -9.51 -27.96 23.23
CA HIS A 259 -9.80 -26.98 24.29
C HIS A 259 -9.32 -25.57 23.96
N LEU A 260 -8.25 -25.41 23.12
CA LEU A 260 -7.74 -24.11 22.71
C LEU A 260 -8.71 -23.41 21.75
N LEU A 261 -9.28 -24.16 20.80
CA LEU A 261 -10.27 -23.65 19.88
C LEU A 261 -11.56 -23.27 20.62
N GLN A 262 -12.05 -24.14 21.49
CA GLN A 262 -13.26 -23.90 22.29
C GLN A 262 -13.10 -22.70 23.21
N ASN A 263 -11.93 -22.53 23.85
CA ASN A 263 -11.62 -21.33 24.62
C ASN A 263 -11.64 -20.06 23.80
N LEU A 264 -11.07 -20.06 22.60
CA LEU A 264 -11.14 -18.89 21.71
C LEU A 264 -12.57 -18.57 21.30
N ILE A 265 -13.38 -19.56 20.91
CA ILE A 265 -14.79 -19.36 20.54
C ILE A 265 -15.57 -18.74 21.72
N GLN A 266 -15.28 -19.17 22.93
CA GLN A 266 -15.89 -18.60 24.14
C GLN A 266 -15.46 -17.13 24.32
N MET A 267 -14.17 -16.81 24.17
CA MET A 267 -13.70 -15.40 24.29
C MET A 267 -14.29 -14.52 23.18
N ILE A 268 -14.48 -15.05 21.97
CA ILE A 268 -15.21 -14.38 20.89
C ILE A 268 -16.64 -14.06 21.33
N THR A 269 -17.33 -15.01 21.94
CA THR A 269 -18.70 -14.82 22.47
C THR A 269 -18.73 -13.71 23.52
N HIS A 270 -17.75 -13.63 24.41
CA HIS A 270 -17.63 -12.55 25.40
C HIS A 270 -17.47 -11.18 24.74
N THR A 271 -16.61 -11.09 23.72
CA THR A 271 -16.39 -9.83 22.98
C THR A 271 -17.63 -9.41 22.22
N ASP A 272 -18.35 -10.35 21.60
CA ASP A 272 -19.59 -10.08 20.89
C ASP A 272 -20.70 -9.63 21.84
N ALA A 273 -20.81 -10.23 23.01
CA ALA A 273 -21.74 -9.84 24.05
C ALA A 273 -21.47 -8.40 24.54
N ALA A 274 -20.19 -8.04 24.76
CA ALA A 274 -19.76 -6.73 25.21
C ALA A 274 -19.92 -5.64 24.12
N SER A 275 -19.79 -5.99 22.83
CA SER A 275 -19.83 -5.03 21.71
C SER A 275 -21.16 -4.91 20.99
N SER A 276 -22.12 -5.81 21.22
CA SER A 276 -23.44 -5.78 20.58
C SER A 276 -24.38 -4.81 21.29
N LEU A 277 -24.54 -3.62 20.73
CA LEU A 277 -25.40 -2.57 21.29
C LEU A 277 -26.85 -2.62 20.80
N ASN A 278 -27.15 -3.24 19.67
CA ASN A 278 -28.51 -3.49 19.21
C ASN A 278 -29.09 -4.73 19.91
N LYS A 279 -30.29 -4.62 20.42
CA LYS A 279 -31.07 -5.69 21.08
C LYS A 279 -32.51 -5.63 20.59
N THR A 280 -33.38 -6.51 21.03
CA THR A 280 -34.77 -6.63 20.58
C THR A 280 -35.52 -5.30 20.62
N TYR A 281 -35.32 -4.50 21.67
CA TYR A 281 -36.01 -3.21 21.87
C TYR A 281 -35.07 -2.00 21.76
N ILE A 282 -33.81 -2.21 21.36
CA ILE A 282 -32.77 -1.20 21.25
C ILE A 282 -32.23 -1.21 19.82
N THR A 283 -32.52 -0.16 19.05
CA THR A 283 -31.97 0.04 17.73
C THR A 283 -31.14 1.31 17.70
N VAL A 284 -29.83 1.17 17.47
CA VAL A 284 -28.93 2.29 17.22
C VAL A 284 -28.75 2.36 15.70
N PRO A 285 -29.27 3.40 15.03
CA PRO A 285 -29.11 3.54 13.58
C PRO A 285 -27.64 3.65 13.18
N ASP A 286 -27.32 3.10 12.01
CA ASP A 286 -25.98 3.15 11.41
C ASP A 286 -24.85 2.62 12.30
N ILE A 287 -25.17 1.81 13.32
CA ILE A 287 -24.16 1.18 14.17
C ILE A 287 -23.41 0.11 13.39
N ASP A 288 -22.12 0.26 13.36
CA ASP A 288 -21.18 -0.70 12.77
C ASP A 288 -20.48 -1.47 13.90
N SER A 289 -20.85 -2.74 14.08
CA SER A 289 -20.28 -3.60 15.14
C SER A 289 -18.77 -3.79 15.02
N ASP A 290 -18.23 -3.74 13.81
CA ASP A 290 -16.78 -3.81 13.59
C ASP A 290 -16.09 -2.53 14.05
N LYS A 291 -16.66 -1.37 13.80
CA LYS A 291 -16.16 -0.10 14.34
C LYS A 291 -16.31 -0.02 15.85
N VAL A 292 -17.38 -0.53 16.40
CA VAL A 292 -17.55 -0.64 17.87
C VAL A 292 -16.39 -1.41 18.47
N ARG A 293 -16.01 -2.57 17.89
CA ARG A 293 -14.87 -3.37 18.37
C ARG A 293 -13.51 -2.71 18.12
N LYS A 294 -13.32 -2.06 16.98
CA LYS A 294 -12.02 -1.49 16.55
C LYS A 294 -11.72 -0.11 17.14
N GLU A 295 -12.71 0.74 17.20
CA GLU A 295 -12.59 2.16 17.57
C GLU A 295 -13.18 2.48 18.96
N GLY A 296 -14.01 1.58 19.50
CA GLY A 296 -14.57 1.68 20.85
C GLY A 296 -15.23 3.01 21.16
N ILE A 297 -14.83 3.61 22.27
CA ILE A 297 -15.38 4.87 22.78
C ILE A 297 -15.26 6.03 21.79
N SER A 298 -14.24 6.04 20.91
CA SER A 298 -14.04 7.12 19.92
C SER A 298 -15.18 7.16 18.90
N TYR A 299 -15.54 5.98 18.37
CA TYR A 299 -16.66 5.84 17.46
C TYR A 299 -17.97 6.23 18.12
N LEU A 300 -18.23 5.73 19.33
CA LEU A 300 -19.47 6.02 20.05
C LEU A 300 -19.62 7.48 20.47
N LYS A 301 -18.52 8.15 20.85
CA LYS A 301 -18.52 9.59 21.10
C LYS A 301 -18.86 10.39 19.85
N SER A 302 -18.34 10.01 18.69
CA SER A 302 -18.68 10.64 17.42
C SER A 302 -20.17 10.47 17.09
N LEU A 303 -20.69 9.26 17.30
CA LEU A 303 -22.11 8.95 17.07
C LEU A 303 -23.03 9.74 18.01
N LEU A 304 -22.72 9.76 19.30
CA LEU A 304 -23.47 10.55 20.30
C LEU A 304 -23.44 12.06 19.98
N SER A 305 -22.29 12.59 19.55
CA SER A 305 -22.16 13.99 19.14
C SER A 305 -23.00 14.30 17.91
N SER A 306 -23.10 13.38 16.95
CA SER A 306 -23.94 13.57 15.76
C SER A 306 -25.45 13.69 16.13
N TYR A 307 -25.92 12.83 17.05
CA TYR A 307 -27.30 12.90 17.54
C TYR A 307 -27.55 14.17 18.32
N GLN A 308 -26.61 14.62 19.16
CA GLN A 308 -26.70 15.88 19.89
C GLN A 308 -26.75 17.08 18.94
N SER A 309 -25.92 17.13 17.92
CA SER A 309 -25.95 18.21 16.90
C SER A 309 -27.27 18.25 16.13
N GLY A 310 -27.89 17.09 15.90
CA GLY A 310 -29.21 16.98 15.29
C GLY A 310 -30.34 17.58 16.12
N LEU A 311 -30.17 17.73 17.45
CA LEU A 311 -31.13 18.41 18.33
C LEU A 311 -31.10 19.92 18.13
N GLU A 312 -29.95 20.51 17.89
CA GLU A 312 -29.78 21.95 17.70
C GLU A 312 -30.42 22.43 16.39
N SER A 313 -30.56 21.56 15.39
CA SER A 313 -31.20 21.88 14.09
C SER A 313 -32.72 21.75 14.06
N GLY A 314 -33.38 21.36 15.14
CA GLY A 314 -34.78 21.72 15.45
C GLY A 314 -35.89 20.81 14.96
N SER A 315 -35.76 19.87 14.03
CA SER A 315 -36.91 19.12 13.49
C SER A 315 -36.99 17.63 13.86
N ALA A 316 -35.92 17.04 14.38
CA ALA A 316 -35.84 15.62 14.70
C ALA A 316 -35.45 15.34 16.17
N HIS A 317 -35.82 16.24 17.08
CA HIS A 317 -35.36 16.17 18.47
C HIS A 317 -35.75 14.87 19.18
N LEU A 318 -36.96 14.37 19.03
CA LEU A 318 -37.39 13.10 19.65
C LEU A 318 -36.63 11.91 19.13
N THR A 319 -36.44 11.82 17.81
CA THR A 319 -35.69 10.74 17.16
C THR A 319 -34.25 10.73 17.63
N ASN A 320 -33.57 11.88 17.61
CA ASN A 320 -32.17 11.98 18.02
C ASN A 320 -31.98 11.73 19.52
N THR A 321 -32.92 12.18 20.36
CA THR A 321 -32.93 11.86 21.80
C THR A 321 -33.06 10.36 22.01
N THR A 322 -33.99 9.71 21.31
CA THR A 322 -34.18 8.26 21.38
C THR A 322 -32.92 7.50 20.91
N HIS A 323 -32.28 7.94 19.83
CA HIS A 323 -31.03 7.32 19.35
C HIS A 323 -29.90 7.49 20.36
N TYR A 324 -29.74 8.66 20.96
CA TYR A 324 -28.77 8.91 22.02
C TYR A 324 -28.98 7.98 23.22
N LEU A 325 -30.20 7.88 23.69
CA LEU A 325 -30.57 6.99 24.79
C LEU A 325 -30.38 5.51 24.42
N ASN A 326 -30.68 5.12 23.19
CA ASN A 326 -30.43 3.76 22.71
C ASN A 326 -28.95 3.35 22.75
N VAL A 327 -28.04 4.27 22.50
CA VAL A 327 -26.59 3.98 22.66
C VAL A 327 -26.29 3.66 24.12
N LEU A 328 -26.76 4.46 25.07
CA LEU A 328 -26.53 4.25 26.50
C LEU A 328 -27.22 2.99 27.01
N ALA A 329 -28.48 2.77 26.63
CA ALA A 329 -29.23 1.57 26.94
C ALA A 329 -28.57 0.30 26.34
N GLY A 330 -28.03 0.39 25.14
CA GLY A 330 -27.25 -0.68 24.51
C GLY A 330 -26.01 -1.04 25.32
N MET A 331 -25.29 -0.05 25.86
CA MET A 331 -24.15 -0.30 26.77
C MET A 331 -24.58 -0.92 28.10
N ALA A 332 -25.69 -0.44 28.69
CA ALA A 332 -26.23 -1.04 29.91
C ALA A 332 -26.56 -2.52 29.70
N ASN A 333 -27.21 -2.86 28.60
CA ASN A 333 -27.50 -4.23 28.23
C ASN A 333 -26.25 -5.03 27.84
N ALA A 334 -25.20 -4.41 27.33
CA ALA A 334 -23.93 -5.07 27.03
C ALA A 334 -23.21 -5.53 28.30
N PHE A 335 -23.30 -4.78 29.41
CA PHE A 335 -22.79 -5.23 30.73
C PHE A 335 -23.48 -6.53 31.17
N GLN A 336 -24.81 -6.60 31.12
CA GLN A 336 -25.56 -7.81 31.46
C GLN A 336 -25.24 -8.96 30.50
N SER A 337 -25.23 -8.69 29.19
CA SER A 337 -24.92 -9.74 28.19
C SER A 337 -23.51 -10.31 28.33
N ALA A 338 -22.54 -9.48 28.70
CA ALA A 338 -21.17 -9.94 28.99
C ALA A 338 -21.12 -10.79 30.28
N GLU A 339 -21.90 -10.44 31.30
CA GLU A 339 -22.05 -11.21 32.51
C GLU A 339 -22.67 -12.58 32.23
N ASP A 340 -23.74 -12.61 31.43
CA ASP A 340 -24.46 -13.86 31.08
C ASP A 340 -23.57 -14.80 30.24
N ALA A 341 -22.71 -14.23 29.38
CA ALA A 341 -21.77 -15.00 28.54
C ALA A 341 -20.56 -15.52 29.33
N ALA A 342 -20.17 -14.86 30.42
CA ALA A 342 -18.95 -15.16 31.15
C ALA A 342 -19.14 -16.32 32.14
N ASP A 343 -18.26 -17.35 32.09
CA ASP A 343 -18.21 -18.40 33.11
C ASP A 343 -17.90 -17.81 34.48
N SER A 344 -18.54 -18.34 35.50
CA SER A 344 -18.46 -17.87 36.89
C SER A 344 -17.04 -17.84 37.46
N ASN A 345 -16.13 -18.66 36.97
CA ASN A 345 -14.74 -18.77 37.42
C ASN A 345 -13.72 -18.16 36.45
N SER A 346 -14.16 -17.55 35.34
CA SER A 346 -13.25 -16.97 34.34
C SER A 346 -12.60 -15.69 34.87
N ASP A 347 -11.42 -15.38 34.32
CA ASP A 347 -10.77 -14.11 34.64
C ASP A 347 -11.56 -12.90 34.04
N PHE A 348 -12.26 -13.08 32.93
CA PHE A 348 -13.18 -12.08 32.41
C PHE A 348 -14.33 -11.79 33.38
N ARG A 349 -14.87 -12.81 34.05
CA ARG A 349 -15.89 -12.62 35.10
C ARG A 349 -15.38 -11.75 36.25
N LYS A 350 -14.12 -11.90 36.65
CA LYS A 350 -13.52 -11.06 37.71
C LYS A 350 -13.48 -9.59 37.32
N GLU A 351 -13.25 -9.28 36.01
CA GLU A 351 -13.31 -7.89 35.51
C GLU A 351 -14.74 -7.35 35.55
N ILE A 352 -15.74 -8.16 35.23
CA ILE A 352 -17.15 -7.80 35.35
C ILE A 352 -17.51 -7.50 36.79
N ASP A 353 -17.09 -8.37 37.75
CA ASP A 353 -17.36 -8.20 39.18
C ASP A 353 -16.74 -6.90 39.71
N LYS A 354 -15.58 -6.48 39.22
CA LYS A 354 -14.98 -5.17 39.55
C LYS A 354 -15.85 -3.99 39.05
N LEU A 355 -16.41 -4.10 37.86
CA LEU A 355 -17.32 -3.09 37.35
C LEU A 355 -18.62 -3.00 38.15
N LYS A 356 -19.18 -4.12 38.54
CA LYS A 356 -20.38 -4.18 39.42
C LYS A 356 -20.11 -3.58 40.80
N ALA A 357 -18.87 -3.67 41.29
CA ALA A 357 -18.47 -3.08 42.57
C ALA A 357 -18.20 -1.56 42.49
N ASP A 358 -18.12 -0.99 41.28
CA ASP A 358 -17.94 0.45 41.09
C ASP A 358 -19.25 1.21 41.29
N THR A 359 -19.37 1.87 42.44
CA THR A 359 -20.56 2.65 42.79
C THR A 359 -20.82 3.79 41.81
N SER A 360 -19.79 4.36 41.16
CA SER A 360 -19.95 5.41 40.15
C SER A 360 -20.71 4.90 38.92
N LEU A 361 -20.39 3.65 38.47
CA LEU A 361 -21.07 3.02 37.36
C LEU A 361 -22.53 2.65 37.73
N THR A 362 -22.71 1.98 38.87
CA THR A 362 -24.04 1.56 39.28
C THR A 362 -25.00 2.73 39.53
N ASP A 363 -24.51 3.84 40.11
CA ASP A 363 -25.26 5.07 40.25
C ASP A 363 -25.56 5.73 38.88
N ALA A 364 -24.60 5.71 37.95
CA ALA A 364 -24.81 6.26 36.60
C ALA A 364 -25.85 5.45 35.81
N LEU A 365 -25.82 4.11 35.89
CA LEU A 365 -26.82 3.24 35.26
C LEU A 365 -28.20 3.42 35.89
N ARG A 366 -28.28 3.53 37.22
CA ARG A 366 -29.54 3.80 37.92
C ARG A 366 -30.12 5.17 37.50
N PHE A 367 -29.31 6.20 37.47
CA PHE A 367 -29.73 7.53 37.01
C PHE A 367 -30.21 7.53 35.55
N LEU A 368 -29.59 6.76 34.66
CA LEU A 368 -30.08 6.58 33.29
C LEU A 368 -31.49 6.02 33.28
N VAL A 369 -31.79 4.99 34.11
CA VAL A 369 -33.10 4.38 34.25
C VAL A 369 -34.12 5.38 34.86
N GLU A 370 -33.72 6.16 35.87
CA GLU A 370 -34.55 7.20 36.49
C GLU A 370 -35.01 8.26 35.47
N ILE A 371 -34.08 8.71 34.61
CA ILE A 371 -34.37 9.64 33.52
C ILE A 371 -35.33 9.00 32.50
N GLU A 372 -35.07 7.75 32.08
CA GLU A 372 -35.89 7.08 31.07
C GLU A 372 -37.28 6.74 31.58
N LYS A 373 -37.43 6.38 32.85
CA LYS A 373 -38.72 6.20 33.50
C LYS A 373 -39.54 7.51 33.60
N ASN A 374 -38.86 8.65 33.66
CA ASN A 374 -39.51 9.96 33.64
C ASN A 374 -40.31 10.19 32.33
N GLY A 375 -39.92 9.55 31.25
CA GLY A 375 -40.65 9.55 29.97
C GLY A 375 -42.07 8.93 30.03
N THR A 376 -42.41 8.24 31.10
CA THR A 376 -43.80 7.74 31.33
C THR A 376 -44.73 8.84 31.79
N VAL A 377 -44.24 10.04 32.16
CA VAL A 377 -45.01 11.20 32.56
C VAL A 377 -45.50 11.92 31.31
N ALA A 378 -46.82 12.07 31.19
CA ALA A 378 -47.54 12.56 30.00
C ALA A 378 -47.11 13.95 29.46
N ALA A 379 -46.33 14.71 30.21
CA ALA A 379 -45.89 16.07 29.83
C ALA A 379 -44.41 16.10 29.37
N ASN A 380 -43.70 14.98 29.43
CA ASN A 380 -42.26 14.92 29.12
C ASN A 380 -41.96 14.54 27.69
N ASN A 381 -40.84 15.00 27.21
CA ASN A 381 -40.31 14.71 25.88
C ASN A 381 -40.08 13.21 25.61
N LEU A 382 -39.93 12.42 26.66
CA LEU A 382 -39.76 10.95 26.59
C LEU A 382 -41.10 10.18 26.71
N ALA A 383 -42.25 10.85 26.80
CA ALA A 383 -43.56 10.19 26.96
C ALA A 383 -43.89 9.19 25.82
N THR A 384 -43.27 9.34 24.65
CA THR A 384 -43.42 8.43 23.50
C THR A 384 -42.42 7.25 23.51
N ARG A 385 -41.45 7.23 24.43
CA ARG A 385 -40.47 6.14 24.48
C ARG A 385 -41.12 4.86 25.05
N SER A 386 -41.44 3.95 24.16
CA SER A 386 -41.97 2.63 24.51
C SER A 386 -40.84 1.70 24.94
N SER A 387 -41.18 0.61 25.62
CA SER A 387 -40.28 -0.50 25.94
C SER A 387 -39.19 -0.21 26.98
N VAL A 388 -39.28 0.86 27.78
CA VAL A 388 -38.33 1.12 28.88
C VAL A 388 -38.25 -0.09 29.83
N ASP A 389 -39.40 -0.68 30.16
CA ASP A 389 -39.49 -1.88 30.99
C ASP A 389 -38.81 -3.06 30.31
N ASP A 390 -39.03 -3.28 29.01
CA ASP A 390 -38.40 -4.38 28.22
C ASP A 390 -36.91 -4.21 28.07
N ILE A 391 -36.42 -2.96 28.07
CA ILE A 391 -34.98 -2.65 27.95
C ILE A 391 -34.22 -2.95 29.26
N TYR A 392 -34.75 -2.56 30.39
CA TYR A 392 -34.03 -2.54 31.67
C TYR A 392 -34.43 -3.62 32.68
N SER A 393 -35.65 -4.19 32.59
CA SER A 393 -36.09 -5.24 33.50
C SER A 393 -35.22 -6.55 33.43
N PRO A 394 -34.60 -6.87 32.27
CA PRO A 394 -33.71 -8.01 32.21
C PRO A 394 -32.33 -7.82 32.89
N ILE A 395 -31.96 -6.56 33.21
CA ILE A 395 -30.68 -6.24 33.82
C ILE A 395 -30.74 -6.54 35.31
N HIS A 396 -29.72 -7.31 35.78
CA HIS A 396 -29.66 -7.74 37.20
C HIS A 396 -29.49 -6.53 38.16
N GLU A 397 -30.09 -6.60 39.34
CA GLU A 397 -30.09 -5.51 40.33
C GLU A 397 -28.69 -5.06 40.76
N ASP A 398 -27.70 -5.93 40.72
CA ASP A 398 -26.31 -5.57 41.02
C ASP A 398 -25.76 -4.46 40.15
N TRP A 399 -26.19 -4.35 38.89
CA TRP A 399 -25.82 -3.25 37.99
C TRP A 399 -26.45 -1.91 38.34
N PHE A 400 -27.45 -1.95 39.24
CA PHE A 400 -28.12 -0.77 39.82
C PHE A 400 -27.78 -0.58 41.33
N GLY A 401 -26.67 -1.12 41.77
CA GLY A 401 -26.23 -1.04 43.19
C GLY A 401 -27.10 -1.81 44.16
N GLY A 402 -27.67 -2.94 43.72
CA GLY A 402 -28.56 -3.78 44.52
C GLY A 402 -30.01 -3.31 44.58
N VAL A 403 -30.41 -2.37 43.71
CA VAL A 403 -31.80 -1.92 43.63
C VAL A 403 -32.46 -2.60 42.42
N THR A 404 -33.58 -3.28 42.66
CA THR A 404 -34.32 -3.90 41.53
C THR A 404 -34.86 -2.88 40.59
N TYR A 405 -34.94 -3.16 39.27
CA TYR A 405 -35.48 -2.25 38.29
C TYR A 405 -36.86 -1.70 38.67
N GLY A 406 -37.74 -2.54 39.29
CA GLY A 406 -39.08 -2.15 39.71
C GLY A 406 -39.09 -1.05 40.78
N ASP A 407 -38.07 -1.04 41.65
CA ASP A 407 -37.96 -0.09 42.76
C ASP A 407 -37.28 1.22 42.40
N ILE A 408 -36.66 1.31 41.20
CA ILE A 408 -36.10 2.57 40.67
C ILE A 408 -37.27 3.51 40.32
N THR A 409 -37.32 4.66 40.99
CA THR A 409 -38.35 5.68 40.75
C THR A 409 -37.93 6.63 39.62
N ALA A 410 -38.91 7.19 38.87
CA ALA A 410 -38.64 8.20 37.87
C ALA A 410 -37.99 9.45 38.50
N GLU A 411 -37.01 10.04 37.83
CA GLU A 411 -36.46 11.34 38.19
C GLU A 411 -37.58 12.40 38.09
N GLY A 412 -37.66 13.34 39.05
CA GLY A 412 -38.80 14.25 39.22
C GLY A 412 -38.78 15.50 38.33
N THR A 413 -37.77 15.72 37.52
CA THR A 413 -37.65 16.92 36.66
C THR A 413 -38.60 16.86 35.47
N ASN A 414 -39.32 17.93 35.22
CA ASN A 414 -40.25 18.04 34.12
C ASN A 414 -39.55 18.63 32.89
N PHE A 415 -39.23 17.82 31.90
CA PHE A 415 -38.56 18.23 30.67
C PHE A 415 -39.61 18.74 29.64
N ALA A 416 -39.35 19.88 29.00
CA ALA A 416 -40.21 20.39 27.95
C ALA A 416 -40.32 19.44 26.76
N ASN A 417 -41.50 19.33 26.13
CA ASN A 417 -41.66 18.46 24.95
C ASN A 417 -41.25 19.18 23.66
N ASP A 418 -40.00 19.62 23.60
CA ASP A 418 -39.38 20.31 22.48
C ASP A 418 -37.85 20.05 22.44
N ALA A 419 -37.14 20.69 21.52
CA ALA A 419 -35.70 20.58 21.39
C ALA A 419 -34.94 21.02 22.65
N SER A 420 -35.45 22.02 23.39
CA SER A 420 -34.82 22.49 24.63
C SER A 420 -34.92 21.47 25.76
N GLY A 421 -36.05 20.76 25.85
CA GLY A 421 -36.21 19.66 26.79
C GLY A 421 -35.33 18.45 26.43
N SER A 422 -35.18 18.13 25.15
CA SER A 422 -34.24 17.11 24.67
C SER A 422 -32.78 17.43 25.02
N LEU A 423 -32.38 18.68 24.84
CA LEU A 423 -31.04 19.15 25.25
C LEU A 423 -30.85 19.09 26.78
N ALA A 424 -31.91 19.43 27.55
CA ALA A 424 -31.86 19.34 29.01
C ALA A 424 -31.71 17.89 29.52
N ILE A 425 -32.36 16.92 28.86
CA ILE A 425 -32.21 15.50 29.15
C ILE A 425 -30.75 15.07 28.94
N ILE A 426 -30.18 15.39 27.78
CA ILE A 426 -28.78 15.06 27.48
C ILE A 426 -27.83 15.76 28.44
N ALA A 427 -28.08 17.03 28.78
CA ALA A 427 -27.25 17.76 29.74
C ALA A 427 -27.29 17.13 31.15
N ALA A 428 -28.48 16.69 31.59
CA ALA A 428 -28.63 15.97 32.86
C ALA A 428 -27.84 14.63 32.85
N LEU A 429 -27.84 13.92 31.73
CA LEU A 429 -27.13 12.64 31.56
C LEU A 429 -25.62 12.75 31.32
N GLN A 430 -25.10 13.95 30.98
CA GLN A 430 -23.66 14.11 30.62
C GLN A 430 -22.69 13.49 31.63
N PRO A 431 -22.79 13.68 32.96
CA PRO A 431 -21.92 13.03 33.91
C PRO A 431 -21.99 11.51 33.83
N SER A 432 -23.21 10.95 33.84
CA SER A 432 -23.47 9.51 33.77
C SER A 432 -23.00 8.91 32.42
N THR A 433 -23.21 9.62 31.31
CA THR A 433 -22.73 9.24 29.98
C THR A 433 -21.20 9.02 29.98
N GLY A 434 -20.45 9.93 30.61
CA GLY A 434 -19.01 9.82 30.71
C GLY A 434 -18.57 8.56 31.44
N VAL A 435 -19.20 8.26 32.58
CA VAL A 435 -18.92 7.06 33.38
C VAL A 435 -19.30 5.79 32.63
N ILE A 436 -20.50 5.72 32.06
CA ILE A 436 -20.97 4.55 31.31
C ILE A 436 -20.06 4.25 30.12
N LEU A 437 -19.68 5.26 29.33
CA LEU A 437 -18.78 5.10 28.21
C LEU A 437 -17.41 4.56 28.65
N GLN A 438 -16.84 5.09 29.71
CA GLN A 438 -15.51 4.69 30.18
C GLN A 438 -15.52 3.26 30.77
N SER A 439 -16.52 2.92 31.55
CA SER A 439 -16.69 1.57 32.12
C SER A 439 -16.97 0.54 31.03
N TRP A 440 -17.79 0.90 30.04
CA TRP A 440 -18.04 0.04 28.87
C TRP A 440 -16.74 -0.17 28.05
N GLN A 441 -15.94 0.88 27.85
CA GLN A 441 -14.64 0.71 27.19
C GLN A 441 -13.74 -0.25 27.96
N SER A 442 -13.73 -0.17 29.30
CA SER A 442 -12.94 -1.08 30.13
C SER A 442 -13.41 -2.52 29.99
N LEU A 443 -14.73 -2.75 29.90
CA LEU A 443 -15.30 -4.08 29.65
C LEU A 443 -14.87 -4.60 28.27
N LEU A 444 -15.00 -3.78 27.23
CA LEU A 444 -14.63 -4.15 25.86
C LEU A 444 -13.12 -4.44 25.75
N ASP A 445 -12.29 -3.62 26.38
CA ASP A 445 -10.84 -3.80 26.39
C ASP A 445 -10.44 -5.12 27.07
N ALA A 446 -11.10 -5.46 28.18
CA ALA A 446 -10.90 -6.75 28.86
C ALA A 446 -11.30 -7.93 27.97
N ALA A 447 -12.49 -7.88 27.36
CA ALA A 447 -12.97 -8.92 26.44
C ALA A 447 -12.00 -9.11 25.26
N LEU A 448 -11.57 -8.02 24.61
CA LEU A 448 -10.61 -8.04 23.50
C LEU A 448 -9.24 -8.55 23.95
N TYR A 449 -8.80 -8.26 25.16
CA TYR A 449 -7.56 -8.77 25.70
C TYR A 449 -7.59 -10.30 25.82
N TYR A 450 -8.63 -10.87 26.46
CA TYR A 450 -8.75 -12.32 26.64
C TYR A 450 -8.96 -13.03 25.29
N GLU A 451 -9.71 -12.46 24.37
CA GLU A 451 -9.82 -12.99 23.02
C GLU A 451 -8.46 -13.06 22.31
N ARG A 452 -7.63 -12.01 22.41
CA ARG A 452 -6.28 -12.00 21.83
C ARG A 452 -5.35 -13.03 22.44
N GLU A 453 -5.40 -13.21 23.76
CA GLU A 453 -4.58 -14.21 24.44
C GLU A 453 -5.01 -15.65 24.06
N ALA A 454 -6.31 -15.92 23.98
CA ALA A 454 -6.83 -17.19 23.49
C ALA A 454 -6.45 -17.46 22.03
N GLU A 455 -6.51 -16.45 21.16
CA GLU A 455 -6.09 -16.53 19.77
C GLU A 455 -4.60 -16.84 19.63
N LYS A 456 -3.74 -16.20 20.40
CA LYS A 456 -2.30 -16.51 20.46
C LYS A 456 -2.05 -17.94 20.92
N ALA A 457 -2.79 -18.39 21.95
CA ALA A 457 -2.67 -19.75 22.45
C ALA A 457 -3.08 -20.78 21.38
N LEU A 458 -4.18 -20.53 20.65
CA LEU A 458 -4.61 -21.37 19.53
C LEU A 458 -3.55 -21.44 18.43
N PHE A 459 -3.08 -20.30 17.97
CA PHE A 459 -2.12 -20.24 16.86
C PHE A 459 -0.72 -20.76 17.22
N ALA A 460 -0.38 -20.84 18.49
CA ALA A 460 0.87 -21.41 18.95
C ALA A 460 0.76 -22.91 19.35
N GLY A 461 -0.41 -23.35 19.80
CA GLY A 461 -0.60 -24.67 20.42
C GLY A 461 -1.41 -25.66 19.58
N ASN A 462 -2.08 -25.22 18.52
CA ASN A 462 -2.84 -26.11 17.63
C ASN A 462 -2.10 -26.26 16.30
N SER A 463 -1.77 -27.49 15.93
CA SER A 463 -0.93 -27.81 14.78
C SER A 463 -1.53 -27.37 13.44
N PHE A 464 -2.84 -27.55 13.24
CA PHE A 464 -3.55 -27.11 12.04
C PHE A 464 -3.52 -25.60 11.89
N PHE A 465 -3.93 -24.86 12.92
CA PHE A 465 -3.96 -23.39 12.86
C PHE A 465 -2.57 -22.78 12.80
N THR A 466 -1.55 -23.37 13.45
CA THR A 466 -0.15 -22.93 13.30
C THR A 466 0.32 -23.03 11.84
N GLY A 467 0.13 -24.20 11.21
CA GLY A 467 0.49 -24.40 9.80
C GLY A 467 -0.29 -23.51 8.83
N LEU A 468 -1.58 -23.29 9.11
CA LEU A 468 -2.41 -22.36 8.33
C LEU A 468 -1.90 -20.92 8.42
N MET A 469 -1.57 -20.45 9.63
CA MET A 469 -1.05 -19.10 9.84
C MET A 469 0.31 -18.88 9.17
N GLU A 470 1.19 -19.88 9.18
CA GLU A 470 2.46 -19.84 8.46
C GLU A 470 2.24 -19.65 6.94
N LYS A 471 1.31 -20.41 6.35
CA LYS A 471 0.94 -20.28 4.93
C LYS A 471 0.43 -18.87 4.62
N PHE A 472 -0.48 -18.32 5.44
CA PHE A 472 -1.00 -16.97 5.23
C PHE A 472 0.06 -15.89 5.39
N VAL A 473 0.87 -15.94 6.44
CA VAL A 473 1.96 -14.97 6.67
C VAL A 473 2.95 -15.01 5.50
N GLN A 474 3.30 -16.21 5.03
CA GLN A 474 4.18 -16.37 3.86
C GLN A 474 3.53 -15.77 2.60
N HIS A 475 2.23 -16.02 2.37
CA HIS A 475 1.50 -15.44 1.26
C HIS A 475 1.46 -13.90 1.34
N MET A 476 1.14 -13.35 2.52
CA MET A 476 1.09 -11.89 2.72
C MET A 476 2.47 -11.22 2.60
N ARG A 477 3.54 -11.89 2.99
CA ARG A 477 4.92 -11.41 2.84
C ARG A 477 5.42 -11.44 1.40
N THR A 478 4.80 -12.25 0.54
CA THR A 478 5.21 -12.41 -0.85
C THR A 478 4.61 -11.29 -1.69
N ILE A 479 5.46 -10.42 -2.23
CA ILE A 479 5.06 -9.19 -2.94
C ILE A 479 5.85 -9.01 -4.24
N PRO A 480 5.28 -8.29 -5.24
CA PRO A 480 5.97 -7.94 -6.48
C PRO A 480 7.22 -7.10 -6.22
N PRO A 481 8.35 -7.33 -6.95
CA PRO A 481 9.62 -6.70 -6.67
C PRO A 481 9.82 -5.31 -7.29
N SER A 482 8.99 -4.88 -8.25
CA SER A 482 9.26 -3.67 -9.07
C SER A 482 9.56 -2.42 -8.25
N ALA A 483 8.88 -2.24 -7.14
CA ALA A 483 9.07 -1.07 -6.28
C ALA A 483 10.38 -1.11 -5.48
N ALA A 484 10.79 -2.28 -4.98
CA ALA A 484 12.11 -2.46 -4.38
C ALA A 484 13.21 -2.15 -5.39
N ILE A 485 13.04 -2.59 -6.63
CA ILE A 485 13.95 -2.30 -7.74
C ILE A 485 13.99 -0.80 -8.07
N ALA A 486 12.85 -0.11 -8.07
CA ALA A 486 12.82 1.34 -8.24
C ALA A 486 13.62 2.06 -7.13
N GLY A 487 13.55 1.58 -5.89
CA GLY A 487 14.37 2.04 -4.78
C GLY A 487 15.86 1.82 -5.02
N VAL A 488 16.23 0.63 -5.50
CA VAL A 488 17.62 0.31 -5.90
C VAL A 488 18.10 1.23 -7.02
N TYR A 489 17.26 1.55 -8.01
CA TYR A 489 17.61 2.52 -9.06
C TYR A 489 17.87 3.89 -8.45
N ALA A 490 16.98 4.39 -7.60
CA ALA A 490 17.14 5.69 -6.95
C ALA A 490 18.42 5.77 -6.10
N ALA A 491 18.71 4.73 -5.32
CA ALA A 491 19.94 4.64 -4.53
C ALA A 491 21.19 4.57 -5.41
N THR A 492 21.15 3.79 -6.49
CA THR A 492 22.29 3.64 -7.42
C THR A 492 22.57 4.95 -8.15
N ASP A 493 21.55 5.59 -8.69
CA ASP A 493 21.67 6.85 -9.42
C ASP A 493 22.26 7.96 -8.53
N ARG A 494 21.76 8.07 -7.30
CA ARG A 494 22.23 9.07 -6.34
C ARG A 494 23.67 8.85 -5.88
N ASN A 495 24.06 7.60 -5.66
CA ASN A 495 25.36 7.27 -5.06
C ASN A 495 26.47 7.03 -6.10
N ARG A 496 26.13 6.59 -7.30
CA ARG A 496 27.09 6.12 -8.30
C ARG A 496 26.82 6.62 -9.73
N GLY A 497 25.68 7.24 -9.97
CA GLY A 497 25.23 7.72 -11.28
C GLY A 497 24.40 6.71 -12.06
N VAL A 498 23.51 7.23 -12.94
CA VAL A 498 22.54 6.46 -13.74
C VAL A 498 23.20 5.47 -14.71
N TRP A 499 24.47 5.75 -15.14
CA TRP A 499 25.25 4.87 -16.02
C TRP A 499 25.76 3.60 -15.32
N LYS A 500 25.62 3.51 -14.00
CA LYS A 500 25.96 2.30 -13.24
C LYS A 500 24.81 1.31 -13.29
N ALA A 501 25.11 0.07 -13.65
CA ALA A 501 24.12 -0.99 -13.64
C ALA A 501 23.51 -1.19 -12.23
N PRO A 502 22.18 -1.16 -12.09
CA PRO A 502 21.50 -1.36 -10.80
C PRO A 502 21.38 -2.85 -10.48
N ALA A 503 22.51 -3.53 -10.38
CA ALA A 503 22.62 -4.95 -10.11
C ALA A 503 23.78 -5.24 -9.16
N ASN A 504 23.82 -6.46 -8.61
CA ASN A 504 24.75 -6.86 -7.55
C ASN A 504 24.57 -5.98 -6.28
N ILE A 505 23.32 -5.70 -5.96
CA ILE A 505 22.89 -4.86 -4.82
C ILE A 505 21.91 -5.69 -3.99
N SER A 506 22.13 -5.68 -2.68
CA SER A 506 21.25 -6.35 -1.72
C SER A 506 19.93 -5.59 -1.55
N LEU A 507 18.84 -6.34 -1.47
CA LEU A 507 17.51 -5.80 -1.14
C LEU A 507 17.33 -5.74 0.37
N ASN A 508 16.89 -4.59 0.85
CA ASN A 508 16.52 -4.36 2.24
C ASN A 508 15.07 -4.79 2.51
N ALA A 509 14.78 -5.13 3.76
CA ALA A 509 13.47 -5.60 4.21
C ALA A 509 12.94 -6.82 3.41
N VAL A 510 13.86 -7.68 2.91
CA VAL A 510 13.57 -8.88 2.14
C VAL A 510 14.24 -10.08 2.81
N ILE A 511 13.44 -11.12 3.09
CA ILE A 511 13.91 -12.40 3.64
C ILE A 511 14.57 -13.24 2.53
N GLY A 512 13.92 -13.28 1.36
CA GLY A 512 14.39 -14.07 0.22
C GLY A 512 13.52 -13.88 -1.02
N PRO A 513 13.89 -14.50 -2.15
CA PRO A 513 13.00 -14.64 -3.29
C PRO A 513 11.92 -15.68 -2.98
N ALA A 514 10.71 -15.51 -3.54
CA ALA A 514 9.60 -16.46 -3.40
C ALA A 514 9.94 -17.84 -4.01
N VAL A 515 10.73 -17.83 -5.08
CA VAL A 515 11.22 -19.03 -5.76
C VAL A 515 12.75 -18.98 -5.79
N LYS A 516 13.38 -20.10 -5.51
CA LYS A 516 14.85 -20.23 -5.65
C LYS A 516 15.20 -20.44 -7.12
N VAL A 517 15.90 -19.49 -7.70
CA VAL A 517 16.40 -19.56 -9.08
C VAL A 517 17.82 -20.13 -9.07
N ASP A 518 18.03 -21.24 -9.75
CA ASP A 518 19.34 -21.86 -9.89
C ASP A 518 20.17 -21.21 -11.02
N HIS A 519 21.34 -21.76 -11.32
CA HIS A 519 22.22 -21.20 -12.34
C HIS A 519 21.69 -21.43 -13.75
N ARG A 520 21.10 -22.58 -14.00
CA ARG A 520 20.56 -22.99 -15.30
C ARG A 520 19.25 -22.22 -15.61
N GLU A 521 18.40 -22.06 -14.63
CA GLU A 521 17.18 -21.26 -14.76
C GLU A 521 17.52 -19.79 -15.07
N GLN A 522 18.55 -19.25 -14.40
CA GLN A 522 19.01 -17.89 -14.67
C GLN A 522 19.58 -17.73 -16.09
N GLU A 523 20.27 -18.73 -16.65
CA GLU A 523 20.74 -18.68 -18.04
C GLU A 523 19.57 -18.42 -18.99
N ASN A 524 18.45 -19.14 -18.80
CA ASN A 524 17.23 -18.97 -19.57
C ASN A 524 16.57 -17.60 -19.34
N LEU A 525 16.57 -17.10 -18.10
CA LEU A 525 16.05 -15.77 -17.79
C LEU A 525 16.86 -14.67 -18.50
N ASN A 526 18.18 -14.77 -18.47
CA ASN A 526 19.10 -13.76 -18.97
C ASN A 526 19.23 -13.76 -20.49
N VAL A 527 19.37 -14.94 -21.11
CA VAL A 527 19.53 -15.10 -22.56
C VAL A 527 18.51 -16.11 -23.08
N HIS A 528 17.53 -15.61 -23.80
CA HIS A 528 16.46 -16.44 -24.36
C HIS A 528 16.37 -16.29 -25.89
N PRO A 529 16.00 -17.34 -26.65
CA PRO A 529 15.89 -17.27 -28.10
C PRO A 529 14.94 -16.17 -28.61
N THR A 530 13.90 -15.82 -27.84
CA THR A 530 12.98 -14.72 -28.19
C THR A 530 13.58 -13.32 -28.00
N GLY A 531 14.79 -13.23 -27.45
CA GLY A 531 15.46 -11.96 -27.17
C GLY A 531 14.96 -11.20 -25.96
N LYS A 532 13.97 -11.74 -25.22
CA LYS A 532 13.33 -11.08 -24.08
C LYS A 532 14.00 -11.51 -22.78
N SER A 533 14.86 -10.65 -22.23
CA SER A 533 15.55 -10.91 -20.95
C SER A 533 14.67 -10.53 -19.76
N ILE A 534 14.76 -11.33 -18.69
CA ILE A 534 14.13 -11.09 -17.39
C ILE A 534 15.24 -11.13 -16.34
N ASN A 535 15.28 -10.12 -15.46
CA ASN A 535 16.32 -9.99 -14.47
C ASN A 535 16.01 -10.85 -13.24
N ALA A 536 16.96 -11.68 -12.84
CA ALA A 536 16.78 -12.58 -11.71
C ALA A 536 17.01 -11.87 -10.37
N ILE A 537 16.24 -12.24 -9.35
CA ILE A 537 16.49 -11.94 -7.94
C ILE A 537 16.91 -13.23 -7.25
N ARG A 538 18.09 -13.27 -6.64
CA ARG A 538 18.70 -14.49 -6.09
C ARG A 538 19.31 -14.26 -4.72
N THR A 539 19.31 -15.31 -3.91
CA THR A 539 20.02 -15.33 -2.63
C THR A 539 21.40 -15.94 -2.79
N PHE A 540 22.39 -15.27 -2.21
CA PHE A 540 23.77 -15.74 -2.19
C PHE A 540 24.25 -15.89 -0.74
N THR A 541 24.94 -16.99 -0.46
CA THR A 541 25.49 -17.26 0.87
C THR A 541 26.41 -16.12 1.32
N GLY A 542 26.15 -15.54 2.47
CA GLY A 542 26.94 -14.45 3.04
C GLY A 542 26.70 -13.07 2.41
N LYS A 543 25.81 -12.94 1.39
CA LYS A 543 25.50 -11.65 0.74
C LYS A 543 24.01 -11.26 0.78
N GLY A 544 23.14 -12.19 1.20
CA GLY A 544 21.69 -11.97 1.21
C GLY A 544 21.04 -12.08 -0.17
N THR A 545 19.89 -11.46 -0.33
CA THR A 545 19.10 -11.45 -1.57
C THR A 545 19.53 -10.28 -2.45
N LEU A 546 20.04 -10.59 -3.64
CA LEU A 546 20.59 -9.62 -4.59
C LEU A 546 19.73 -9.49 -5.84
N VAL A 547 19.69 -8.28 -6.39
CA VAL A 547 19.34 -8.05 -7.78
C VAL A 547 20.46 -8.55 -8.66
N TRP A 548 20.23 -9.60 -9.47
CA TRP A 548 21.27 -10.30 -10.23
C TRP A 548 21.02 -10.26 -11.73
N GLY A 549 20.65 -9.08 -12.24
CA GLY A 549 20.47 -8.80 -13.66
C GLY A 549 20.29 -7.30 -13.89
N ALA A 550 20.71 -6.82 -15.07
CA ALA A 550 20.62 -5.41 -15.45
C ALA A 550 20.30 -5.23 -16.94
N ARG A 551 19.51 -6.15 -17.51
CA ARG A 551 19.10 -6.10 -18.91
C ARG A 551 17.71 -5.50 -19.07
N THR A 552 17.53 -4.76 -20.16
CA THR A 552 16.20 -4.39 -20.65
C THR A 552 15.49 -5.63 -21.21
N LEU A 553 14.22 -5.50 -21.52
CA LEU A 553 13.48 -6.56 -22.24
C LEU A 553 14.04 -6.83 -23.64
N ALA A 554 14.79 -5.89 -24.24
CA ALA A 554 15.52 -6.05 -25.50
C ALA A 554 16.88 -6.72 -25.30
N GLY A 555 16.91 -7.90 -24.66
CA GLY A 555 18.13 -8.56 -24.21
C GLY A 555 19.13 -8.99 -25.29
N ASN A 556 18.68 -9.15 -26.54
CA ASN A 556 19.54 -9.49 -27.69
C ASN A 556 19.95 -8.23 -28.51
N ASP A 557 19.46 -7.05 -28.16
CA ASP A 557 19.87 -5.80 -28.78
C ASP A 557 21.28 -5.41 -28.34
N ASN A 558 22.16 -5.16 -29.28
CA ASN A 558 23.55 -4.78 -28.98
C ASN A 558 23.67 -3.34 -28.46
N GLU A 559 22.74 -2.47 -28.77
CA GLU A 559 22.74 -1.06 -28.37
C GLU A 559 22.03 -0.87 -27.03
N TRP A 560 20.83 -1.37 -26.91
CA TRP A 560 19.91 -1.08 -25.80
C TRP A 560 19.74 -2.23 -24.77
N ARG A 561 20.60 -3.23 -24.83
CA ARG A 561 20.55 -4.40 -23.93
C ARG A 561 20.56 -4.05 -22.45
N TYR A 562 21.29 -3.00 -22.05
CA TYR A 562 21.51 -2.68 -20.64
C TYR A 562 20.67 -1.52 -20.16
N ILE A 563 20.04 -1.70 -18.99
CA ILE A 563 19.19 -0.72 -18.32
C ILE A 563 19.95 0.60 -18.11
N SER A 564 21.18 0.51 -17.61
CA SER A 564 22.00 1.69 -17.33
C SER A 564 22.31 2.51 -18.59
N VAL A 565 22.52 1.85 -19.73
CA VAL A 565 22.76 2.52 -21.00
C VAL A 565 21.50 3.25 -21.45
N ARG A 566 20.33 2.56 -21.50
CA ARG A 566 19.08 3.19 -21.94
C ARG A 566 18.69 4.36 -21.03
N ARG A 567 18.76 4.18 -19.72
CA ARG A 567 18.42 5.25 -18.76
C ARG A 567 19.39 6.43 -18.80
N PHE A 568 20.68 6.17 -19.05
CA PHE A 568 21.65 7.24 -19.27
C PHE A 568 21.31 8.07 -20.51
N PHE A 569 20.96 7.43 -21.62
CA PHE A 569 20.53 8.13 -22.82
C PHE A 569 19.25 8.96 -22.56
N LEU A 570 18.23 8.40 -21.89
CA LEU A 570 17.02 9.16 -21.51
C LEU A 570 17.36 10.41 -20.70
N MET A 571 18.30 10.32 -19.76
CA MET A 571 18.75 11.46 -18.96
C MET A 571 19.47 12.51 -19.83
N VAL A 572 20.35 12.10 -20.75
CA VAL A 572 21.05 13.01 -21.64
C VAL A 572 20.08 13.67 -22.63
N GLU A 573 19.19 12.87 -23.23
CA GLU A 573 18.15 13.32 -24.16
C GLU A 573 17.27 14.41 -23.52
N GLU A 574 16.74 14.15 -22.31
CA GLU A 574 15.85 15.09 -21.62
C GLU A 574 16.61 16.32 -21.07
N SER A 575 17.84 16.15 -20.55
CA SER A 575 18.66 17.27 -20.06
C SER A 575 19.03 18.23 -21.20
N THR A 576 19.44 17.69 -22.35
CA THR A 576 19.78 18.51 -23.52
C THR A 576 18.56 19.15 -24.14
N LYS A 577 17.43 18.46 -24.22
CA LYS A 577 16.14 18.99 -24.68
C LYS A 577 15.69 20.19 -23.82
N LYS A 578 15.68 20.04 -22.49
CA LYS A 578 15.31 21.14 -21.56
C LYS A 578 16.26 22.33 -21.65
N ALA A 579 17.56 22.07 -21.73
CA ALA A 579 18.54 23.14 -21.88
C ALA A 579 18.45 23.86 -23.23
N SER A 580 18.16 23.13 -24.33
CA SER A 580 17.99 23.71 -25.68
C SER A 580 16.72 24.52 -25.83
N ALA A 581 15.72 24.36 -24.95
CA ALA A 581 14.49 25.17 -24.99
C ALA A 581 14.75 26.66 -24.85
N ALA A 582 15.84 27.09 -24.22
CA ALA A 582 16.24 28.50 -24.14
C ALA A 582 16.64 29.13 -25.46
N PHE A 583 16.91 28.32 -26.48
CA PHE A 583 17.30 28.78 -27.82
C PHE A 583 16.15 28.74 -28.83
N VAL A 584 14.97 28.35 -28.43
CA VAL A 584 13.77 28.38 -29.27
C VAL A 584 13.42 29.85 -29.53
N PHE A 585 13.19 30.22 -30.81
CA PHE A 585 13.01 31.56 -31.31
C PHE A 585 14.28 32.44 -31.37
N GLU A 586 15.47 31.94 -31.00
CA GLU A 586 16.72 32.64 -31.30
C GLU A 586 17.05 32.54 -32.79
N PRO A 587 17.84 33.50 -33.35
CA PRO A 587 18.27 33.43 -34.74
C PRO A 587 18.98 32.11 -35.06
N ASN A 588 18.61 31.49 -36.20
CA ASN A 588 19.26 30.27 -36.67
C ASN A 588 20.57 30.59 -37.41
N ASP A 589 21.58 31.02 -36.67
CA ASP A 589 22.88 31.50 -37.21
C ASP A 589 24.07 30.84 -36.48
N ALA A 590 25.29 31.10 -36.98
CA ALA A 590 26.51 30.55 -36.44
C ALA A 590 26.76 30.91 -34.97
N ASN A 591 26.29 32.05 -34.47
CA ASN A 591 26.45 32.46 -33.09
C ASN A 591 25.61 31.57 -32.16
N THR A 592 24.38 31.31 -32.56
CA THR A 592 23.47 30.41 -31.80
C THR A 592 23.96 28.96 -31.86
N TRP A 593 24.45 28.48 -33.00
CA TRP A 593 25.01 27.12 -33.14
C TRP A 593 26.20 26.91 -32.23
N VAL A 594 27.13 27.86 -32.12
CA VAL A 594 28.30 27.78 -31.24
C VAL A 594 27.86 27.75 -29.78
N LYS A 595 26.87 28.53 -29.37
CA LYS A 595 26.32 28.54 -28.00
C LYS A 595 25.70 27.20 -27.63
N VAL A 596 24.82 26.65 -28.48
CA VAL A 596 24.16 25.37 -28.30
C VAL A 596 25.19 24.24 -28.22
N ARG A 597 26.14 24.19 -29.18
CA ARG A 597 27.24 23.20 -29.19
C ARG A 597 28.02 23.25 -27.89
N SER A 598 28.53 24.42 -27.51
CA SER A 598 29.34 24.57 -26.31
C SER A 598 28.60 24.22 -25.02
N MET A 599 27.31 24.54 -24.91
CA MET A 599 26.47 24.18 -23.77
C MET A 599 26.37 22.64 -23.64
N ILE A 600 26.09 21.93 -24.73
CA ILE A 600 25.96 20.45 -24.74
C ILE A 600 27.33 19.81 -24.51
N GLU A 601 28.40 20.29 -25.17
CA GLU A 601 29.77 19.76 -24.96
C GLU A 601 30.24 19.91 -23.50
N ASN A 602 29.93 21.05 -22.87
CA ASN A 602 30.22 21.24 -21.44
C ASN A 602 29.50 20.22 -20.56
N PHE A 603 28.20 20.00 -20.82
CA PHE A 603 27.40 19.00 -20.10
C PHE A 603 27.98 17.59 -20.29
N LEU A 604 28.28 17.19 -21.51
CA LEU A 604 28.83 15.87 -21.84
C LEU A 604 30.25 15.69 -21.30
N THR A 605 31.07 16.74 -21.24
CA THR A 605 32.38 16.74 -20.60
C THR A 605 32.27 16.44 -19.11
N LEU A 606 31.26 16.98 -18.42
CA LEU A 606 30.99 16.65 -17.02
C LEU A 606 30.60 15.18 -16.85
N GLN A 607 29.76 14.65 -17.75
CA GLN A 607 29.38 13.23 -17.74
C GLN A 607 30.59 12.32 -18.02
N TRP A 608 31.46 12.69 -18.96
CA TRP A 608 32.69 11.95 -19.23
C TRP A 608 33.64 11.95 -18.03
N ARG A 609 33.87 13.11 -17.39
CA ARG A 609 34.67 13.21 -16.16
C ARG A 609 34.09 12.40 -14.99
N ALA A 610 32.79 12.28 -14.90
CA ALA A 610 32.10 11.45 -13.92
C ALA A 610 32.21 9.93 -14.25
N GLY A 611 32.75 9.55 -15.42
CA GLY A 611 32.95 8.17 -15.84
C GLY A 611 31.73 7.52 -16.52
N ALA A 612 30.79 8.30 -17.01
CA ALA A 612 29.61 7.83 -17.73
C ALA A 612 29.91 7.47 -19.20
N LEU A 613 30.95 8.05 -19.77
CA LEU A 613 31.34 7.87 -21.17
C LEU A 613 32.71 7.21 -21.28
N GLN A 614 32.88 6.38 -22.30
CA GLN A 614 34.16 5.74 -22.65
C GLN A 614 34.99 6.69 -23.49
N GLY A 615 36.30 6.60 -23.43
CA GLY A 615 37.26 7.36 -24.24
C GLY A 615 38.38 7.96 -23.40
N ALA A 616 39.57 8.03 -23.94
CA ALA A 616 40.75 8.62 -23.29
C ALA A 616 40.66 10.16 -23.31
N SER A 617 39.99 10.71 -24.27
CA SER A 617 39.75 12.15 -24.42
C SER A 617 38.23 12.43 -24.65
N PRO A 618 37.76 13.67 -24.46
CA PRO A 618 36.38 14.03 -24.78
C PRO A 618 36.00 13.72 -26.22
N GLY A 619 36.89 13.93 -27.19
CA GLY A 619 36.65 13.65 -28.60
C GLY A 619 36.48 12.15 -28.92
N ASP A 620 37.00 11.25 -28.10
CA ASP A 620 36.74 9.80 -28.22
C ASP A 620 35.44 9.37 -27.56
N ALA A 621 34.92 10.20 -26.63
CA ALA A 621 33.77 9.90 -25.79
C ALA A 621 32.45 10.39 -26.38
N PHE A 622 32.47 11.53 -27.05
CA PHE A 622 31.28 12.10 -27.64
C PHE A 622 31.61 13.10 -28.77
N PHE A 623 30.63 13.38 -29.59
CA PHE A 623 30.67 14.53 -30.52
C PHE A 623 29.36 15.27 -30.50
N VAL A 624 29.42 16.59 -30.80
CA VAL A 624 28.25 17.44 -30.98
C VAL A 624 28.46 18.22 -32.30
N ARG A 625 27.54 18.04 -33.23
CA ARG A 625 27.57 18.69 -34.54
C ARG A 625 26.36 19.56 -34.72
N VAL A 626 26.54 20.77 -35.21
CA VAL A 626 25.47 21.70 -35.60
C VAL A 626 26.05 22.74 -36.53
N GLY A 627 25.48 22.91 -37.72
CA GLY A 627 25.89 23.89 -38.66
C GLY A 627 25.38 23.67 -40.06
N LEU A 628 25.44 24.75 -40.88
CA LEU A 628 25.14 24.71 -42.31
C LEU A 628 26.18 23.87 -43.04
N GLY A 629 25.75 22.90 -43.85
CA GLY A 629 26.61 21.96 -44.54
C GLY A 629 27.18 20.85 -43.68
N GLU A 630 26.92 20.84 -42.35
CA GLU A 630 27.30 19.78 -41.40
C GLU A 630 26.07 18.95 -41.03
N THR A 631 25.03 19.57 -40.46
CA THR A 631 23.78 18.91 -40.04
C THR A 631 22.54 19.53 -40.68
N MET A 632 22.64 20.72 -41.31
CA MET A 632 21.54 21.46 -41.88
C MET A 632 21.84 21.88 -43.31
N THR A 633 20.82 21.94 -44.11
CA THR A 633 20.80 22.56 -45.45
C THR A 633 20.27 24.01 -45.36
N GLU A 634 20.40 24.78 -46.45
CA GLU A 634 19.79 26.10 -46.53
C GLU A 634 18.25 26.05 -46.38
N GLU A 635 17.63 24.97 -46.87
CA GLU A 635 16.20 24.74 -46.76
C GLU A 635 15.77 24.52 -45.28
N ASP A 636 16.56 23.79 -44.49
CA ASP A 636 16.29 23.60 -43.05
C ASP A 636 16.30 24.93 -42.29
N ILE A 637 17.23 25.83 -42.66
CA ILE A 637 17.32 27.15 -42.04
C ILE A 637 16.12 28.02 -42.45
N LEU A 638 15.70 27.97 -43.72
CA LEU A 638 14.54 28.70 -44.21
C LEU A 638 13.23 28.20 -43.56
N GLU A 639 13.13 26.92 -43.28
CA GLU A 639 12.00 26.32 -42.59
C GLU A 639 12.09 26.48 -41.04
N GLY A 640 13.12 27.16 -40.55
CA GLY A 640 13.29 27.42 -39.12
C GLY A 640 13.75 26.18 -38.31
N ARG A 641 14.32 25.16 -38.98
CA ARG A 641 14.84 23.95 -38.30
C ARG A 641 16.32 24.14 -37.97
N MET A 642 16.66 23.96 -36.66
CA MET A 642 18.03 23.80 -36.20
C MET A 642 18.24 22.34 -35.80
N ILE A 643 19.14 21.63 -36.50
CA ILE A 643 19.41 20.21 -36.29
C ILE A 643 20.74 20.06 -35.56
N VAL A 644 20.72 19.45 -34.37
CA VAL A 644 21.87 19.14 -33.54
C VAL A 644 22.04 17.65 -33.51
N GLU A 645 23.21 17.14 -33.93
CA GLU A 645 23.56 15.74 -33.89
C GLU A 645 24.50 15.47 -32.70
N ILE A 646 24.16 14.51 -31.85
CA ILE A 646 24.92 14.15 -30.67
C ILE A 646 25.25 12.64 -30.70
N GLY A 647 26.53 12.29 -30.68
CA GLY A 647 26.97 10.90 -30.58
C GLY A 647 27.64 10.64 -29.23
N LEU A 648 27.35 9.51 -28.61
CA LEU A 648 27.80 9.16 -27.25
C LEU A 648 28.37 7.74 -27.21
N ALA A 649 29.53 7.57 -26.56
CA ALA A 649 30.14 6.28 -26.25
C ALA A 649 29.86 5.90 -24.76
N ALA A 650 28.63 5.44 -24.46
CA ALA A 650 28.23 5.09 -23.09
C ALA A 650 29.01 3.90 -22.53
N VAL A 651 29.32 3.94 -21.23
CA VAL A 651 29.94 2.84 -20.52
C VAL A 651 28.95 1.66 -20.38
N ARG A 652 29.43 0.45 -20.66
CA ARG A 652 28.67 -0.80 -20.54
C ARG A 652 29.15 -1.64 -19.35
N PRO A 653 28.27 -2.32 -18.62
CA PRO A 653 28.68 -3.19 -17.53
C PRO A 653 29.41 -4.44 -18.03
N ALA A 654 30.40 -4.92 -17.29
CA ALA A 654 30.99 -6.24 -17.48
C ALA A 654 30.07 -7.27 -16.82
N GLU A 655 29.32 -8.02 -17.62
CA GLU A 655 28.38 -9.04 -17.16
C GLU A 655 29.05 -10.38 -16.94
N PHE A 656 30.07 -10.70 -17.77
CA PHE A 656 30.83 -11.93 -17.70
C PHE A 656 32.32 -11.63 -17.47
N ILE A 657 32.89 -12.22 -16.42
CA ILE A 657 34.33 -12.15 -16.10
C ILE A 657 34.90 -13.52 -16.30
N ILE A 658 35.82 -13.66 -17.29
CA ILE A 658 36.47 -14.92 -17.60
C ILE A 658 37.88 -14.88 -17.04
N LEU A 659 38.15 -15.73 -16.06
CA LEU A 659 39.48 -15.92 -15.50
C LEU A 659 40.13 -17.11 -16.17
N ARG A 660 41.30 -16.88 -16.78
CA ARG A 660 42.10 -17.94 -17.40
C ARG A 660 43.34 -18.19 -16.55
N PHE A 661 43.50 -19.41 -16.07
CA PHE A 661 44.65 -19.84 -15.33
C PHE A 661 45.52 -20.76 -16.23
N SER A 662 46.83 -20.48 -16.34
CA SER A 662 47.77 -21.35 -17.01
C SER A 662 48.85 -21.78 -16.02
N HIS A 663 49.18 -23.06 -16.01
CA HIS A 663 50.36 -23.55 -15.29
C HIS A 663 51.64 -23.07 -16.00
N LYS A 664 52.48 -22.34 -15.26
CA LYS A 664 53.84 -22.05 -15.70
C LYS A 664 54.69 -23.24 -15.30
N MET A 665 55.16 -24.04 -16.28
CA MET A 665 56.20 -25.05 -16.00
C MET A 665 57.48 -24.33 -15.60
N GLN A 666 58.11 -24.77 -14.51
CA GLN A 666 59.50 -24.39 -14.23
C GLN A 666 60.37 -24.91 -15.37
N ASN A 667 60.99 -24.00 -16.11
CA ASN A 667 62.06 -24.40 -16.97
C ASN A 667 63.20 -24.92 -16.07
N GLY A 668 63.46 -26.23 -16.10
CA GLY A 668 64.66 -26.77 -15.52
C GLY A 668 65.82 -26.09 -16.20
N ASN A 669 66.64 -25.35 -15.43
CA ASN A 669 67.95 -24.94 -15.90
C ASN A 669 68.79 -26.21 -16.03
N GLU A 670 69.20 -26.58 -17.24
CA GLU A 670 70.44 -27.26 -17.48
C GLU A 670 71.63 -26.31 -17.31
#